data_f3d33df7591165a3c72b4f76b5cdc53e
#
_entry.id   f3d33df7591165a3c72b4f76b5cdc53e
#
_cell.length_a   1.000
_cell.length_b   1.000
_cell.length_c   1.000
_cell.angle_alpha   90.00
_cell.angle_beta   90.00
_cell.angle_gamma   90.00
#
_symmetry.space_group_name_H-M   'P 1'
#
loop_
_entity.id
_entity.type
_entity.pdbx_description
1 polymer ?
#
loop_
_entity_poly.entity_id
_entity_poly.type
_entity_poly.pdbx_seq_one_letter_code
_entity_poly.pdbx_strand_id
1 'polypeptide(L)'
;MRNYLLKDSAIIIYPNGKFTVCDKKELEAVSQKQPSNRANFEINISGSSRLTLGEDQIVYKGLNETEDGLELNYEYNKEHLQITTELKLIGETNVIVQKNKIKNIGDSTVKLTRFSSAFFEDIAYSEDMPWYKNQDIRVSICHSKWQGEGQWKKYTLPELGIYPTTIHDSERESFKINSVGSWSTANFYPLVIVEDNKKKNTWFMETEGSHNWYIKLASYGGYAVPSLSLEACGCDDANGGWYYDLKPNEEYSSERAFFGMTSGKFEDAVADLLVFKRADSTVRFNDGIMPIVFNDYMDCIWGIQDPKLILPLVDKAAEVGCEVFCIDGGWCENEGGKSGLGDWVPKAKFYDMDGLKEIADYIKSKNMVPGIWTELEACNSSAYGYRMNEDSVLKRYDTPIGGWRGFYNFSNPEVREYLTGKVEALYNIGFRFIKNDYNASIGIGATNNYDGESPAEGAIVNANTFYDFVDSLYEKFPELVIENCGSGALRCDNKMLRRCSLQSTSDQEFYYNNPSIVMGSMAVMPPEKAGIWSYPYPAMYPYADGKYVPFSPDDEYYDRMKDGKETVFNMVTAMTGYLYLSGRIEYCDEKNFALVKEAVDFYKNIRKYISVSRPIYPLGMLGINEEKTAALGLISDDRLLLAVWNITGKEETVTVPLSDYLKSESKINAVYPSNAECGINASSVTVKLGAKEATYIEINL
;
A
#
# COMPACT_ATOMS: atom_id res chain seq x y z
N MET A 1 -23.98 27.59 9.88
CA MET A 1 -23.71 26.15 10.07
C MET A 1 -24.33 25.39 8.91
N ARG A 2 -23.58 24.42 8.31
CA ARG A 2 -24.06 23.54 7.25
C ARG A 2 -23.70 22.09 7.57
N ASN A 3 -24.56 21.15 7.19
CA ASN A 3 -24.38 19.75 7.47
C ASN A 3 -24.44 18.94 6.16
N TYR A 4 -23.55 17.99 6.00
CA TYR A 4 -23.50 17.08 4.86
C TYR A 4 -23.46 15.65 5.37
N LEU A 5 -24.31 14.79 4.80
CA LEU A 5 -24.47 13.40 5.23
C LEU A 5 -23.59 12.48 4.40
N LEU A 6 -22.94 11.54 5.07
CA LEU A 6 -22.20 10.40 4.50
C LEU A 6 -22.97 9.10 4.78
N LYS A 7 -22.36 7.93 4.68
CA LYS A 7 -23.01 6.64 4.92
C LYS A 7 -23.58 6.51 6.34
N ASP A 8 -22.78 6.63 7.38
CA ASP A 8 -23.16 6.51 8.80
C ASP A 8 -22.89 7.80 9.58
N SER A 9 -22.08 8.68 9.02
CA SER A 9 -21.58 9.91 9.65
C SER A 9 -22.11 11.16 8.97
N ALA A 10 -21.84 12.30 9.58
CA ALA A 10 -22.11 13.61 9.03
C ALA A 10 -20.91 14.53 9.27
N ILE A 11 -20.67 15.47 8.34
CA ILE A 11 -19.77 16.59 8.53
C ILE A 11 -20.57 17.82 8.88
N ILE A 12 -20.14 18.54 9.92
CA ILE A 12 -20.72 19.81 10.37
C ILE A 12 -19.71 20.91 10.11
N ILE A 13 -20.08 21.94 9.35
CA ILE A 13 -19.27 23.13 9.13
C ILE A 13 -19.84 24.27 9.95
N TYR A 14 -19.06 24.76 10.89
CA TYR A 14 -19.41 25.86 11.81
C TYR A 14 -19.20 27.25 11.17
N PRO A 15 -19.84 28.31 11.75
CA PRO A 15 -19.73 29.67 11.23
C PRO A 15 -18.29 30.24 11.23
N ASN A 16 -17.39 29.73 12.07
CA ASN A 16 -15.98 30.12 12.09
C ASN A 16 -15.10 29.36 11.09
N GLY A 17 -15.68 28.48 10.26
CA GLY A 17 -14.95 27.67 9.29
C GLY A 17 -14.35 26.38 9.84
N LYS A 18 -14.45 26.11 11.14
CA LYS A 18 -14.15 24.80 11.70
C LYS A 18 -15.15 23.78 11.16
N PHE A 19 -14.70 22.58 10.90
CA PHE A 19 -15.61 21.46 10.67
C PHE A 19 -15.27 20.27 11.56
N THR A 20 -16.27 19.45 11.82
CA THR A 20 -16.15 18.21 12.58
C THR A 20 -16.94 17.08 11.91
N VAL A 21 -16.59 15.85 12.25
CA VAL A 21 -17.31 14.63 11.79
C VAL A 21 -17.94 13.99 13.01
N CYS A 22 -19.17 13.49 12.88
CA CYS A 22 -19.88 12.81 13.97
C CYS A 22 -20.80 11.70 13.41
N ASP A 23 -21.24 10.80 14.29
CA ASP A 23 -22.32 9.88 13.97
C ASP A 23 -23.59 10.65 13.62
N LYS A 24 -24.33 10.23 12.60
CA LYS A 24 -25.62 10.83 12.21
C LYS A 24 -26.60 10.94 13.38
N LYS A 25 -26.56 9.97 14.30
CA LYS A 25 -27.42 9.95 15.50
C LYS A 25 -27.07 11.04 16.50
N GLU A 26 -25.81 11.52 16.48
CA GLU A 26 -25.33 12.58 17.37
C GLU A 26 -25.34 13.98 16.71
N LEU A 27 -25.78 14.08 15.45
CA LEU A 27 -25.72 15.30 14.63
C LEU A 27 -26.31 16.53 15.34
N GLU A 28 -27.51 16.40 15.95
CA GLU A 28 -28.17 17.50 16.66
C GLU A 28 -27.38 17.93 17.88
N ALA A 29 -26.92 17.01 18.70
CA ALA A 29 -26.16 17.29 19.92
C ALA A 29 -24.80 17.93 19.61
N VAL A 30 -24.08 17.40 18.60
CA VAL A 30 -22.76 17.91 18.20
C VAL A 30 -22.90 19.31 17.56
N SER A 31 -23.96 19.54 16.78
CA SER A 31 -24.18 20.85 16.15
C SER A 31 -24.43 21.99 17.16
N GLN A 32 -24.86 21.68 18.37
CA GLN A 32 -25.06 22.67 19.45
C GLN A 32 -23.77 23.00 20.23
N LYS A 33 -22.70 22.22 20.02
CA LYS A 33 -21.40 22.50 20.70
C LYS A 33 -20.74 23.73 20.12
N GLN A 34 -19.99 24.44 20.98
CA GLN A 34 -19.11 25.52 20.51
C GLN A 34 -17.86 24.93 19.86
N PRO A 35 -17.54 25.28 18.60
CA PRO A 35 -16.34 24.80 17.95
C PRO A 35 -15.08 25.39 18.60
N SER A 36 -13.98 24.64 18.58
CA SER A 36 -12.68 25.18 18.94
C SER A 36 -12.19 26.22 17.92
N ASN A 37 -11.16 26.96 18.29
CA ASN A 37 -10.50 27.90 17.39
C ASN A 37 -9.38 27.27 16.55
N ARG A 38 -9.23 25.96 16.56
CA ARG A 38 -8.24 25.27 15.72
C ARG A 38 -8.83 25.00 14.33
N ALA A 39 -8.09 25.39 13.29
CA ALA A 39 -8.44 25.00 11.93
C ALA A 39 -8.31 23.48 11.72
N ASN A 40 -8.90 22.97 10.66
CA ASN A 40 -8.74 21.56 10.29
C ASN A 40 -7.45 21.32 9.47
N PHE A 41 -6.49 22.19 9.63
CA PHE A 41 -5.11 22.11 9.14
C PHE A 41 -4.19 22.81 10.14
N GLU A 42 -2.91 22.45 10.10
CA GLU A 42 -1.87 23.11 10.87
C GLU A 42 -0.89 23.79 9.91
N ILE A 43 -0.49 25.01 10.26
CA ILE A 43 0.48 25.78 9.50
C ILE A 43 1.51 26.40 10.44
N ASN A 44 2.79 26.27 10.10
CA ASN A 44 3.88 26.99 10.75
C ASN A 44 4.62 27.85 9.72
N ILE A 45 4.72 29.13 10.04
CA ILE A 45 5.57 30.08 9.34
C ILE A 45 6.83 30.26 10.20
N SER A 46 7.98 30.41 9.60
CA SER A 46 9.29 30.49 10.23
C SER A 46 9.28 31.18 11.59
N GLY A 47 9.50 30.44 12.66
CA GLY A 47 9.52 30.95 14.05
C GLY A 47 8.16 31.33 14.65
N SER A 48 7.03 31.08 13.95
CA SER A 48 5.71 31.35 14.51
C SER A 48 5.23 30.20 15.38
N SER A 49 4.46 30.53 16.41
CA SER A 49 3.63 29.54 17.11
C SER A 49 2.45 29.13 16.24
N ARG A 50 1.78 28.01 16.63
CA ARG A 50 0.55 27.55 15.97
C ARG A 50 -0.44 28.70 15.71
N LEU A 51 -0.93 28.76 14.47
CA LEU A 51 -1.98 29.70 14.09
C LEU A 51 -3.36 29.12 14.39
N THR A 52 -4.30 29.95 14.86
CA THR A 52 -5.67 29.54 15.16
C THR A 52 -6.68 30.37 14.37
N LEU A 53 -7.92 29.88 14.30
CA LEU A 53 -9.03 30.68 13.75
C LEU A 53 -9.37 31.86 14.65
N GLY A 54 -9.49 33.04 14.07
CA GLY A 54 -9.83 34.26 14.81
C GLY A 54 -9.47 35.55 14.03
N GLU A 55 -10.00 36.70 14.48
CA GLU A 55 -9.85 37.97 13.76
C GLU A 55 -8.39 38.43 13.58
N ASP A 56 -7.53 38.10 14.56
CA ASP A 56 -6.11 38.50 14.54
C ASP A 56 -5.18 37.43 13.91
N GLN A 57 -5.72 36.30 13.44
CA GLN A 57 -4.95 35.19 12.88
C GLN A 57 -5.58 34.69 11.56
N ILE A 58 -6.14 33.46 11.54
CA ILE A 58 -6.77 32.93 10.35
C ILE A 58 -8.25 33.25 10.35
N VAL A 59 -8.70 34.00 9.36
CA VAL A 59 -10.08 34.47 9.20
C VAL A 59 -10.79 33.61 8.16
N TYR A 60 -11.90 32.98 8.57
CA TYR A 60 -12.76 32.26 7.63
C TYR A 60 -13.52 33.24 6.72
N LYS A 61 -13.49 32.99 5.40
CA LYS A 61 -14.10 33.86 4.37
C LYS A 61 -15.37 33.30 3.77
N GLY A 62 -15.55 31.99 3.84
CA GLY A 62 -16.77 31.36 3.32
C GLY A 62 -16.56 29.95 2.76
N LEU A 63 -17.68 29.34 2.41
CA LEU A 63 -17.79 28.03 1.82
C LEU A 63 -18.37 28.15 0.42
N ASN A 64 -17.72 27.51 -0.55
CA ASN A 64 -18.23 27.27 -1.89
C ASN A 64 -18.55 25.77 -2.05
N GLU A 65 -19.70 25.48 -2.62
CA GLU A 65 -20.03 24.12 -3.07
C GLU A 65 -19.61 24.00 -4.55
N THR A 66 -18.85 22.98 -4.87
CA THR A 66 -18.36 22.67 -6.21
C THR A 66 -18.97 21.36 -6.71
N GLU A 67 -18.81 21.05 -8.00
CA GLU A 67 -19.27 19.78 -8.56
C GLU A 67 -18.63 18.57 -7.84
N ASP A 68 -17.35 18.70 -7.43
CA ASP A 68 -16.57 17.63 -6.81
C ASP A 68 -16.59 17.63 -5.28
N GLY A 69 -17.15 18.65 -4.62
CA GLY A 69 -17.14 18.74 -3.17
C GLY A 69 -17.32 20.14 -2.59
N LEU A 70 -16.53 20.47 -1.60
CA LEU A 70 -16.63 21.70 -0.82
C LEU A 70 -15.27 22.42 -0.78
N GLU A 71 -15.29 23.74 -0.86
CA GLU A 71 -14.11 24.60 -0.66
C GLU A 71 -14.35 25.55 0.50
N LEU A 72 -13.56 25.44 1.55
CA LEU A 72 -13.54 26.38 2.67
C LEU A 72 -12.38 27.35 2.49
N ASN A 73 -12.68 28.63 2.44
CA ASN A 73 -11.70 29.68 2.16
C ASN A 73 -11.36 30.47 3.42
N TYR A 74 -10.07 30.75 3.61
CA TYR A 74 -9.52 31.46 4.77
C TYR A 74 -8.46 32.45 4.30
N GLU A 75 -8.21 33.46 5.15
CA GLU A 75 -7.09 34.40 4.97
C GLU A 75 -6.29 34.53 6.25
N TYR A 76 -4.98 34.63 6.12
CA TYR A 76 -4.09 35.07 7.20
C TYR A 76 -3.54 36.46 6.83
N ASN A 77 -4.14 37.50 7.41
CA ASN A 77 -3.91 38.88 6.98
C ASN A 77 -2.49 39.39 7.29
N LYS A 78 -1.85 38.90 8.34
CA LYS A 78 -0.52 39.32 8.73
C LYS A 78 0.56 39.05 7.68
N GLU A 79 0.50 37.88 7.06
CA GLU A 79 1.47 37.45 6.04
C GLU A 79 0.85 37.46 4.63
N HIS A 80 -0.36 37.98 4.46
CA HIS A 80 -1.09 38.06 3.19
C HIS A 80 -1.19 36.68 2.51
N LEU A 81 -1.70 35.67 3.22
CA LEU A 81 -1.89 34.33 2.70
C LEU A 81 -3.37 34.01 2.52
N GLN A 82 -3.72 33.41 1.38
CA GLN A 82 -5.01 32.76 1.18
C GLN A 82 -4.84 31.25 1.36
N ILE A 83 -5.78 30.62 2.10
CA ILE A 83 -5.78 29.19 2.35
C ILE A 83 -7.11 28.65 1.89
N THR A 84 -7.10 27.55 1.11
CA THR A 84 -8.29 26.84 0.67
C THR A 84 -8.20 25.40 1.13
N THR A 85 -9.22 24.95 1.87
CA THR A 85 -9.40 23.52 2.20
C THR A 85 -10.42 22.93 1.25
N GLU A 86 -9.98 22.02 0.41
CA GLU A 86 -10.83 21.24 -0.50
C GLU A 86 -11.26 19.95 0.20
N LEU A 87 -12.57 19.66 0.24
CA LEU A 87 -13.15 18.44 0.77
C LEU A 87 -13.94 17.74 -0.31
N LYS A 88 -13.60 16.49 -0.61
CA LYS A 88 -14.38 15.59 -1.46
C LYS A 88 -15.06 14.55 -0.57
N LEU A 89 -16.38 14.46 -0.66
CA LEU A 89 -17.18 13.51 0.08
C LEU A 89 -17.46 12.29 -0.80
N ILE A 90 -17.09 11.10 -0.34
CA ILE A 90 -17.25 9.87 -1.11
C ILE A 90 -18.58 9.21 -0.72
N GLY A 91 -19.62 9.44 -1.50
CA GLY A 91 -21.04 9.32 -1.19
C GLY A 91 -21.52 8.03 -0.50
N GLU A 92 -21.08 6.85 -0.91
CA GLU A 92 -21.51 5.56 -0.33
C GLU A 92 -20.60 5.06 0.81
N THR A 93 -19.68 5.91 1.27
CA THR A 93 -18.72 5.61 2.33
C THR A 93 -18.77 6.69 3.42
N ASN A 94 -17.95 6.52 4.45
CA ASN A 94 -17.65 7.57 5.43
C ASN A 94 -16.34 8.30 5.12
N VAL A 95 -15.76 8.11 3.93
CA VAL A 95 -14.46 8.70 3.56
C VAL A 95 -14.64 10.15 3.11
N ILE A 96 -13.85 11.02 3.70
CA ILE A 96 -13.65 12.41 3.31
C ILE A 96 -12.21 12.56 2.84
N VAL A 97 -12.01 13.08 1.64
CA VAL A 97 -10.68 13.43 1.12
C VAL A 97 -10.46 14.90 1.35
N GLN A 98 -9.38 15.26 2.04
CA GLN A 98 -8.98 16.64 2.26
C GLN A 98 -7.67 16.95 1.53
N LYS A 99 -7.61 18.11 0.90
CA LYS A 99 -6.40 18.72 0.37
C LYS A 99 -6.42 20.20 0.71
N ASN A 100 -5.29 20.74 1.17
CA ASN A 100 -5.15 22.14 1.48
C ASN A 100 -4.25 22.84 0.47
N LYS A 101 -4.60 24.07 0.11
CA LYS A 101 -3.81 24.95 -0.74
C LYS A 101 -3.51 26.23 0.01
N ILE A 102 -2.32 26.79 -0.19
CA ILE A 102 -1.90 28.05 0.37
C ILE A 102 -1.27 28.90 -0.70
N LYS A 103 -1.77 30.13 -0.87
CA LYS A 103 -1.29 31.11 -1.85
C LYS A 103 -0.77 32.34 -1.15
N ASN A 104 0.41 32.77 -1.55
CA ASN A 104 0.97 34.06 -1.11
C ASN A 104 0.41 35.18 -1.98
N ILE A 105 -0.43 36.03 -1.41
CA ILE A 105 -1.00 37.21 -2.08
C ILE A 105 -0.29 38.51 -1.66
N GLY A 106 0.79 38.39 -0.87
CA GLY A 106 1.66 39.51 -0.48
C GLY A 106 2.77 39.79 -1.48
N ASP A 107 3.68 40.63 -1.12
CA ASP A 107 4.84 41.08 -1.92
C ASP A 107 6.18 40.53 -1.42
N SER A 108 6.18 39.77 -0.33
CA SER A 108 7.37 39.18 0.29
C SER A 108 7.27 37.66 0.34
N THR A 109 8.41 36.97 0.23
CA THR A 109 8.49 35.51 0.37
C THR A 109 8.15 35.09 1.80
N VAL A 110 7.31 34.07 1.94
CA VAL A 110 6.93 33.47 3.22
C VAL A 110 7.52 32.08 3.35
N LYS A 111 8.30 31.82 4.39
CA LYS A 111 8.88 30.50 4.64
C LYS A 111 7.91 29.63 5.41
N LEU A 112 7.40 28.60 4.77
CA LEU A 112 6.60 27.55 5.39
C LEU A 112 7.52 26.47 5.98
N THR A 113 7.27 26.04 7.21
CA THR A 113 8.01 24.93 7.86
C THR A 113 7.09 23.78 8.26
N ARG A 114 5.77 23.96 8.09
CA ARG A 114 4.73 22.94 8.24
C ARG A 114 3.47 23.39 7.52
N PHE A 115 2.86 22.50 6.75
CA PHE A 115 1.54 22.68 6.18
C PHE A 115 0.85 21.30 6.09
N SER A 116 0.00 21.00 7.10
CA SER A 116 -0.59 19.68 7.22
C SER A 116 -1.70 19.41 6.21
N SER A 117 -1.91 18.15 5.90
CA SER A 117 -2.99 17.68 5.01
C SER A 117 -4.35 17.71 5.71
N ALA A 118 -4.40 17.34 6.99
CA ALA A 118 -5.62 17.33 7.80
C ALA A 118 -5.30 17.42 9.30
N PHE A 119 -6.23 17.99 10.05
CA PHE A 119 -6.19 18.03 11.51
C PHE A 119 -7.59 17.88 12.08
N PHE A 120 -7.79 16.94 13.00
CA PHE A 120 -9.06 16.69 13.68
C PHE A 120 -8.89 16.63 15.18
N GLU A 121 -9.86 17.19 15.88
CA GLU A 121 -10.04 17.09 17.33
C GLU A 121 -11.31 16.33 17.66
N ASP A 122 -11.51 16.10 18.96
CA ASP A 122 -12.70 15.47 19.54
C ASP A 122 -12.94 14.02 19.06
N ILE A 123 -11.86 13.33 18.74
CA ILE A 123 -11.87 11.90 18.41
C ILE A 123 -11.96 11.12 19.73
N ALA A 124 -12.90 10.16 19.79
CA ALA A 124 -13.09 9.26 20.93
C ALA A 124 -13.23 9.99 22.28
N TYR A 125 -14.05 11.03 22.31
CA TYR A 125 -14.34 11.84 23.49
C TYR A 125 -15.28 11.14 24.48
N SER A 126 -14.96 11.17 25.79
CA SER A 126 -15.82 10.68 26.87
C SER A 126 -16.05 11.74 27.95
N GLU A 127 -17.31 12.12 28.18
CA GLU A 127 -17.70 13.07 29.25
C GLU A 127 -17.68 12.45 30.66
N ASP A 128 -17.84 11.12 30.77
CA ASP A 128 -18.16 10.44 32.02
C ASP A 128 -16.97 10.00 32.85
N MET A 129 -15.76 9.96 32.29
CA MET A 129 -14.55 9.49 32.96
C MET A 129 -13.30 10.13 32.37
N PRO A 130 -12.23 10.32 33.14
CA PRO A 130 -10.95 10.65 32.56
C PRO A 130 -10.63 9.62 31.45
N TRP A 131 -10.55 10.06 30.21
CA TRP A 131 -10.40 9.21 29.01
C TRP A 131 -9.22 8.21 29.10
N TYR A 132 -8.17 8.54 29.88
CA TYR A 132 -7.03 7.69 30.14
C TYR A 132 -7.35 6.45 31.00
N LYS A 133 -8.47 6.47 31.70
CA LYS A 133 -9.02 5.29 32.40
C LYS A 133 -9.96 4.51 31.48
N ASN A 134 -10.32 5.06 30.35
CA ASN A 134 -11.16 4.40 29.37
C ASN A 134 -10.32 3.38 28.58
N GLN A 135 -10.34 2.13 29.04
CA GLN A 135 -9.68 1.02 28.35
C GLN A 135 -10.42 0.57 27.10
N ASP A 136 -11.51 1.22 26.73
CA ASP A 136 -12.30 0.87 25.56
C ASP A 136 -11.76 1.46 24.26
N ILE A 137 -10.82 2.43 24.34
CA ILE A 137 -10.14 2.99 23.17
C ILE A 137 -8.99 2.08 22.76
N ARG A 138 -8.97 1.72 21.46
CA ARG A 138 -7.89 0.96 20.84
C ARG A 138 -7.40 1.69 19.61
N VAL A 139 -6.09 1.72 19.45
CA VAL A 139 -5.41 2.31 18.30
C VAL A 139 -4.74 1.21 17.51
N SER A 140 -5.20 0.99 16.29
CA SER A 140 -4.63 0.02 15.37
C SER A 140 -3.59 0.69 14.48
N ILE A 141 -2.38 0.14 14.45
CA ILE A 141 -1.23 0.61 13.68
C ILE A 141 -0.68 -0.56 12.89
N CYS A 142 -0.41 -0.35 11.62
CA CYS A 142 0.20 -1.34 10.74
C CYS A 142 1.71 -1.12 10.65
N HIS A 143 2.48 -1.98 11.30
CA HIS A 143 3.94 -2.03 11.16
C HIS A 143 4.32 -2.70 9.85
N SER A 144 5.48 -2.34 9.31
CA SER A 144 5.99 -2.91 8.08
C SER A 144 7.52 -2.99 8.12
N LYS A 145 8.04 -4.10 7.61
CA LYS A 145 9.47 -4.34 7.40
C LYS A 145 9.63 -5.24 6.17
N TRP A 146 10.77 -5.20 5.54
CA TRP A 146 11.09 -6.15 4.50
C TRP A 146 10.89 -7.59 4.97
N GLN A 147 10.15 -8.38 4.21
CA GLN A 147 9.72 -9.75 4.54
C GLN A 147 8.84 -9.87 5.81
N GLY A 148 8.27 -8.77 6.26
CA GLY A 148 7.37 -8.69 7.42
C GLY A 148 6.44 -7.49 7.31
N GLU A 149 5.87 -7.28 6.12
CA GLU A 149 4.94 -6.22 5.80
C GLU A 149 3.56 -6.51 6.42
N GLY A 150 2.74 -5.50 6.58
CA GLY A 150 1.33 -5.67 6.95
C GLY A 150 1.07 -6.12 8.39
N GLN A 151 1.95 -5.82 9.35
CA GLN A 151 1.83 -6.33 10.73
C GLN A 151 0.98 -5.40 11.61
N TRP A 152 -0.31 -5.67 11.69
CA TRP A 152 -1.25 -4.88 12.50
C TRP A 152 -1.15 -5.22 13.99
N LYS A 153 -1.11 -4.18 14.81
CA LYS A 153 -1.19 -4.30 16.26
C LYS A 153 -2.15 -3.27 16.83
N LYS A 154 -2.99 -3.71 17.78
CA LYS A 154 -3.89 -2.86 18.58
C LYS A 154 -3.21 -2.44 19.87
N TYR A 155 -3.17 -1.16 20.12
CA TYR A 155 -2.59 -0.54 21.29
C TYR A 155 -3.66 0.12 22.17
N THR A 156 -3.42 0.16 23.46
CA THR A 156 -4.08 1.08 24.38
C THR A 156 -3.38 2.45 24.32
N LEU A 157 -4.05 3.51 24.74
CA LEU A 157 -3.43 4.85 24.79
C LEU A 157 -2.18 4.89 25.70
N PRO A 158 -2.17 4.28 26.92
CA PRO A 158 -0.96 4.22 27.74
C PRO A 158 0.23 3.50 27.09
N GLU A 159 0.00 2.44 26.30
CA GLU A 159 1.07 1.76 25.56
C GLU A 159 1.73 2.66 24.51
N LEU A 160 1.01 3.67 24.02
CA LEU A 160 1.53 4.70 23.11
C LEU A 160 2.10 5.92 23.85
N GLY A 161 2.19 5.89 25.18
CA GLY A 161 2.66 7.03 25.99
C GLY A 161 1.64 8.19 26.08
N ILE A 162 0.38 7.94 25.72
CA ILE A 162 -0.69 8.92 25.79
C ILE A 162 -1.47 8.72 27.08
N TYR A 163 -1.12 9.50 28.10
CA TYR A 163 -1.80 9.54 29.39
C TYR A 163 -1.58 10.93 30.04
N PRO A 164 -2.55 11.48 30.76
CA PRO A 164 -2.41 12.84 31.29
C PRO A 164 -1.35 12.91 32.40
N THR A 165 -0.38 13.77 32.20
CA THR A 165 0.71 14.06 33.12
C THR A 165 0.59 15.45 33.73
N THR A 166 -0.33 16.28 33.25
CA THR A 166 -0.51 17.67 33.65
C THR A 166 -1.97 18.10 33.64
N ILE A 167 -2.30 19.10 34.45
CA ILE A 167 -3.60 19.80 34.42
C ILE A 167 -3.63 20.92 33.37
N HIS A 168 -2.49 21.20 32.74
CA HIS A 168 -2.39 22.24 31.73
C HIS A 168 -2.84 21.74 30.38
N ASP A 169 -3.47 22.61 29.62
CA ASP A 169 -3.83 22.35 28.25
C ASP A 169 -2.57 22.31 27.38
N SER A 170 -2.24 21.12 26.91
CA SER A 170 -1.05 20.89 26.07
C SER A 170 -1.17 19.63 25.21
N GLU A 171 -0.48 19.62 24.10
CA GLU A 171 -0.29 18.41 23.26
C GLU A 171 1.05 17.72 23.55
N ARG A 172 1.47 17.66 24.79
CA ARG A 172 2.75 17.06 25.14
C ARG A 172 2.70 15.55 25.09
N GLU A 173 1.54 14.98 25.39
CA GLU A 173 1.30 13.55 25.28
C GLU A 173 0.89 13.22 23.84
N SER A 174 1.83 12.77 23.04
CA SER A 174 1.55 12.42 21.64
C SER A 174 2.37 11.22 21.17
N PHE A 175 1.80 10.51 20.21
CA PHE A 175 2.45 9.43 19.49
C PHE A 175 2.43 9.74 17.99
N LYS A 176 3.54 9.47 17.29
CA LYS A 176 3.70 9.72 15.87
C LYS A 176 4.14 8.45 15.16
N ILE A 177 3.42 8.04 14.12
CA ILE A 177 3.95 7.15 13.10
C ILE A 177 4.43 8.00 11.93
N ASN A 178 5.53 7.60 11.30
CA ASN A 178 6.12 8.36 10.21
C ASN A 178 6.96 7.52 9.28
N SER A 179 7.21 8.07 8.10
CA SER A 179 8.29 7.64 7.21
C SER A 179 9.20 8.81 6.90
N VAL A 180 10.49 8.51 6.71
CA VAL A 180 11.49 9.42 6.14
C VAL A 180 12.24 8.65 5.07
N GLY A 181 12.02 9.03 3.82
CA GLY A 181 12.62 8.37 2.67
C GLY A 181 11.57 7.84 1.67
N SER A 182 12.05 7.46 0.50
CA SER A 182 11.21 7.04 -0.63
C SER A 182 10.63 5.64 -0.51
N TRP A 183 11.03 4.86 0.48
CA TRP A 183 10.28 3.69 0.92
C TRP A 183 9.19 4.13 1.91
N SER A 184 8.11 4.64 1.36
CA SER A 184 7.03 5.31 2.10
C SER A 184 6.31 4.43 3.12
N THR A 185 6.40 3.09 2.99
CA THR A 185 5.75 2.11 3.87
C THR A 185 6.72 1.15 4.54
N ALA A 186 8.02 1.47 4.61
CA ALA A 186 9.04 0.57 5.15
C ALA A 186 9.01 0.39 6.68
N ASN A 187 8.38 1.30 7.43
CA ASN A 187 8.23 1.20 8.88
C ASN A 187 6.77 1.04 9.32
N PHE A 188 5.90 1.81 8.68
CA PHE A 188 4.47 1.82 8.92
C PHE A 188 3.73 2.05 7.62
N TYR A 189 2.52 1.49 7.49
CA TYR A 189 1.56 2.01 6.53
C TYR A 189 1.01 3.35 7.01
N PRO A 190 0.73 4.30 6.10
CA PRO A 190 0.30 5.66 6.46
C PRO A 190 -1.16 5.74 6.91
N LEU A 191 -1.57 4.82 7.80
CA LEU A 191 -2.95 4.64 8.26
C LEU A 191 -3.00 4.39 9.77
N VAL A 192 -3.84 5.14 10.47
CA VAL A 192 -4.20 4.93 11.88
C VAL A 192 -5.71 4.73 11.98
N ILE A 193 -6.13 3.70 12.73
CA ILE A 193 -7.54 3.43 13.02
C ILE A 193 -7.72 3.46 14.54
N VAL A 194 -8.71 4.25 15.01
CA VAL A 194 -9.01 4.44 16.43
C VAL A 194 -10.43 3.95 16.71
N GLU A 195 -10.56 2.84 17.45
CA GLU A 195 -11.82 2.25 17.83
C GLU A 195 -12.24 2.74 19.24
N ASP A 196 -13.42 3.31 19.37
CA ASP A 196 -14.11 3.50 20.65
C ASP A 196 -15.14 2.39 20.83
N ASN A 197 -14.75 1.35 21.54
CA ASN A 197 -15.60 0.16 21.75
C ASN A 197 -16.84 0.43 22.61
N LYS A 198 -16.84 1.51 23.42
CA LYS A 198 -17.99 1.93 24.22
C LYS A 198 -19.05 2.61 23.37
N LYS A 199 -18.64 3.57 22.53
CA LYS A 199 -19.54 4.27 21.60
C LYS A 199 -19.82 3.47 20.33
N LYS A 200 -19.03 2.43 20.06
CA LYS A 200 -19.04 1.64 18.81
C LYS A 200 -18.80 2.50 17.57
N ASN A 201 -17.87 3.45 17.70
CA ASN A 201 -17.40 4.30 16.63
C ASN A 201 -15.96 3.95 16.30
N THR A 202 -15.64 3.96 15.02
CA THR A 202 -14.27 3.76 14.55
C THR A 202 -13.86 4.90 13.65
N TRP A 203 -12.83 5.62 14.08
CA TRP A 203 -12.19 6.69 13.33
C TRP A 203 -11.02 6.17 12.55
N PHE A 204 -10.78 6.72 11.38
CA PHE A 204 -9.60 6.40 10.60
C PHE A 204 -9.02 7.66 9.96
N MET A 205 -7.71 7.65 9.79
CA MET A 205 -6.97 8.67 9.07
C MET A 205 -5.81 8.02 8.32
N GLU A 206 -5.74 8.28 7.01
CA GLU A 206 -4.66 7.89 6.13
C GLU A 206 -4.11 9.12 5.42
N THR A 207 -2.79 9.20 5.21
CA THR A 207 -2.18 10.18 4.31
C THR A 207 -1.74 9.52 3.01
N GLU A 208 -1.80 10.25 1.91
CA GLU A 208 -1.36 9.77 0.61
C GLU A 208 0.13 9.36 0.57
N GLY A 209 0.96 10.04 1.36
CA GLY A 209 2.27 9.67 1.84
C GLY A 209 3.28 9.11 0.84
N SER A 210 3.64 9.88 -0.19
CA SER A 210 4.52 9.40 -1.26
C SER A 210 6.02 9.35 -0.93
N HIS A 211 6.44 9.94 0.19
CA HIS A 211 7.85 10.04 0.59
C HIS A 211 7.96 10.24 2.10
N ASN A 212 8.30 11.43 2.56
CA ASN A 212 8.28 11.78 3.98
C ASN A 212 6.85 12.11 4.40
N TRP A 213 6.36 11.49 5.44
CA TRP A 213 5.01 11.75 5.97
C TRP A 213 4.95 11.39 7.46
N TYR A 214 3.92 11.90 8.15
CA TYR A 214 3.55 11.43 9.47
C TYR A 214 2.04 11.48 9.71
N ILE A 215 1.58 10.64 10.64
CA ILE A 215 0.29 10.75 11.32
C ILE A 215 0.58 10.85 12.81
N LYS A 216 0.05 11.90 13.45
CA LYS A 216 0.23 12.16 14.87
C LYS A 216 -1.10 12.01 15.60
N LEU A 217 -1.12 11.14 16.61
CA LEU A 217 -2.19 11.03 17.59
C LEU A 217 -1.74 11.76 18.86
N ALA A 218 -2.56 12.67 19.38
CA ALA A 218 -2.22 13.43 20.58
C ALA A 218 -3.43 13.58 21.51
N SER A 219 -3.17 13.74 22.80
CA SER A 219 -4.18 14.22 23.72
C SER A 219 -4.20 15.77 23.72
N TYR A 220 -5.39 16.32 23.87
CA TYR A 220 -5.63 17.75 23.94
C TYR A 220 -6.60 18.07 25.07
N GLY A 221 -6.36 19.17 25.80
CA GLY A 221 -7.26 19.63 26.86
C GLY A 221 -6.92 19.19 28.28
N GLY A 222 -5.81 18.52 28.50
CA GLY A 222 -5.33 18.14 29.84
C GLY A 222 -6.34 17.27 30.63
N TYR A 223 -6.40 17.45 31.94
CA TYR A 223 -7.32 16.71 32.83
C TYR A 223 -8.78 17.14 32.71
N ALA A 224 -9.03 18.38 32.30
CA ALA A 224 -10.36 18.97 32.38
C ALA A 224 -11.26 18.67 31.19
N VAL A 225 -10.69 18.52 30.00
CA VAL A 225 -11.44 18.24 28.76
C VAL A 225 -10.61 17.27 27.90
N PRO A 226 -10.60 15.99 28.23
CA PRO A 226 -9.80 15.04 27.49
C PRO A 226 -10.40 14.77 26.12
N SER A 227 -9.72 15.15 25.06
CA SER A 227 -10.01 14.75 23.70
C SER A 227 -8.74 14.24 23.01
N LEU A 228 -8.91 13.41 22.01
CA LEU A 228 -7.84 13.01 21.13
C LEU A 228 -7.90 13.85 19.85
N SER A 229 -6.72 14.07 19.27
CA SER A 229 -6.58 14.67 17.95
C SER A 229 -5.77 13.77 17.03
N LEU A 230 -6.10 13.80 15.74
CA LEU A 230 -5.33 13.19 14.65
C LEU A 230 -4.89 14.28 13.69
N GLU A 231 -3.63 14.20 13.28
CA GLU A 231 -3.04 15.05 12.27
C GLU A 231 -2.33 14.21 11.23
N ALA A 232 -2.61 14.47 9.96
CA ALA A 232 -1.86 13.94 8.83
C ALA A 232 -1.08 15.05 8.15
N CYS A 233 0.19 14.81 7.88
CA CYS A 233 1.06 15.75 7.20
C CYS A 233 2.00 14.99 6.25
N GLY A 234 2.42 15.63 5.17
CA GLY A 234 3.54 15.15 4.37
C GLY A 234 4.81 15.22 5.22
N CYS A 235 5.58 16.27 5.10
CA CYS A 235 6.75 16.51 5.95
C CYS A 235 6.66 17.89 6.62
N ASP A 236 7.49 18.06 7.64
CA ASP A 236 7.71 19.35 8.30
C ASP A 236 9.19 19.51 8.66
N ASP A 237 9.56 20.60 9.30
CA ASP A 237 10.93 20.85 9.73
C ASP A 237 11.47 19.78 10.69
N ALA A 238 10.61 19.21 11.51
CA ALA A 238 10.97 18.15 12.46
C ALA A 238 10.95 16.73 11.83
N ASN A 239 10.18 16.53 10.75
CA ASN A 239 10.07 15.25 10.04
C ASN A 239 10.54 15.39 8.59
N GLY A 240 11.83 15.20 8.37
CA GLY A 240 12.46 15.30 7.06
C GLY A 240 13.19 16.63 6.78
N GLY A 241 13.15 17.58 7.72
CA GLY A 241 13.81 18.87 7.55
C GLY A 241 13.20 19.71 6.42
N TRP A 242 11.87 19.63 6.28
CA TRP A 242 11.16 20.31 5.21
C TRP A 242 10.95 21.78 5.51
N TYR A 243 11.17 22.61 4.51
CA TYR A 243 10.67 23.98 4.41
C TYR A 243 10.44 24.32 2.94
N TYR A 244 9.58 25.33 2.74
CA TYR A 244 9.23 25.83 1.41
C TYR A 244 9.17 27.36 1.43
N ASP A 245 9.91 28.01 0.53
CA ASP A 245 9.92 29.46 0.36
C ASP A 245 8.84 29.89 -0.64
N LEU A 246 7.63 30.13 -0.12
CA LEU A 246 6.46 30.50 -0.89
C LEU A 246 6.61 31.96 -1.39
N LYS A 247 6.93 32.13 -2.65
CA LYS A 247 7.18 33.45 -3.29
C LYS A 247 5.86 34.20 -3.53
N PRO A 248 5.90 35.51 -3.78
CA PRO A 248 4.72 36.29 -4.18
C PRO A 248 3.97 35.68 -5.38
N ASN A 249 2.65 35.58 -5.24
CA ASN A 249 1.70 34.96 -6.19
C ASN A 249 1.84 33.43 -6.37
N GLU A 250 2.76 32.79 -5.68
CA GLU A 250 2.92 31.32 -5.71
C GLU A 250 1.89 30.63 -4.84
N GLU A 251 1.52 29.40 -5.22
CA GLU A 251 0.62 28.51 -4.51
C GLU A 251 1.32 27.18 -4.20
N TYR A 252 1.15 26.70 -2.97
CA TYR A 252 1.60 25.37 -2.56
C TYR A 252 0.41 24.51 -2.13
N SER A 253 0.46 23.21 -2.44
CA SER A 253 -0.58 22.24 -2.08
C SER A 253 -0.05 21.18 -1.15
N SER A 254 -0.81 20.86 -0.09
CA SER A 254 -0.52 19.71 0.74
C SER A 254 -0.74 18.38 -0.02
N GLU A 255 -0.20 17.29 0.53
CA GLU A 255 -0.66 15.94 0.18
C GLU A 255 -2.14 15.77 0.53
N ARG A 256 -2.82 14.79 -0.09
CA ARG A 256 -4.18 14.43 0.31
C ARG A 256 -4.17 13.64 1.62
N ALA A 257 -5.19 13.84 2.44
CA ALA A 257 -5.51 12.98 3.57
C ALA A 257 -6.90 12.36 3.38
N PHE A 258 -7.07 11.13 3.82
CA PHE A 258 -8.32 10.38 3.79
C PHE A 258 -8.72 10.08 5.23
N PHE A 259 -9.89 10.52 5.64
CA PHE A 259 -10.34 10.32 7.02
C PHE A 259 -11.84 10.15 7.08
N GLY A 260 -12.31 9.68 8.21
CA GLY A 260 -13.72 9.52 8.48
C GLY A 260 -14.00 8.81 9.79
N MET A 261 -15.28 8.55 10.00
CA MET A 261 -15.77 7.80 11.15
C MET A 261 -16.93 6.90 10.73
N THR A 262 -16.87 5.63 11.09
CA THR A 262 -17.95 4.66 10.86
C THR A 262 -18.57 4.22 12.19
N SER A 263 -19.87 3.91 12.17
CA SER A 263 -20.58 3.28 13.30
C SER A 263 -20.37 1.77 13.26
N GLY A 264 -19.15 1.32 13.54
CA GLY A 264 -18.72 -0.07 13.45
C GLY A 264 -17.35 -0.31 14.06
N LYS A 265 -16.69 -1.34 13.58
CA LYS A 265 -15.38 -1.79 14.06
C LYS A 265 -14.31 -1.62 12.97
N PHE A 266 -13.11 -2.10 13.23
CA PHE A 266 -11.95 -2.05 12.33
C PHE A 266 -12.29 -2.44 10.87
N GLU A 267 -12.98 -3.57 10.66
CA GLU A 267 -13.32 -4.06 9.32
C GLU A 267 -14.26 -3.15 8.55
N ASP A 268 -15.10 -2.38 9.24
CA ASP A 268 -16.02 -1.42 8.59
C ASP A 268 -15.27 -0.19 8.09
N ALA A 269 -14.29 0.30 8.86
CA ALA A 269 -13.38 1.37 8.42
C ALA A 269 -12.53 0.93 7.22
N VAL A 270 -12.00 -0.29 7.26
CA VAL A 270 -11.27 -0.89 6.13
C VAL A 270 -12.15 -1.00 4.90
N ALA A 271 -13.41 -1.45 5.05
CA ALA A 271 -14.35 -1.56 3.93
C ALA A 271 -14.59 -0.21 3.23
N ASP A 272 -14.84 0.86 4.00
CA ASP A 272 -15.03 2.21 3.44
C ASP A 272 -13.77 2.71 2.71
N LEU A 273 -12.57 2.51 3.28
CA LEU A 273 -11.31 2.87 2.62
C LEU A 273 -11.07 2.07 1.32
N LEU A 274 -11.40 0.79 1.28
CA LEU A 274 -11.25 -0.03 0.07
C LEU A 274 -12.21 0.39 -1.05
N VAL A 275 -13.45 0.74 -0.73
CA VAL A 275 -14.39 1.32 -1.71
C VAL A 275 -13.82 2.60 -2.29
N PHE A 276 -13.30 3.50 -1.45
CA PHE A 276 -12.64 4.73 -1.89
C PHE A 276 -11.43 4.42 -2.79
N LYS A 277 -10.52 3.53 -2.37
CA LYS A 277 -9.29 3.21 -3.13
C LYS A 277 -9.58 2.61 -4.50
N ARG A 278 -10.65 1.80 -4.62
CA ARG A 278 -11.13 1.33 -5.92
C ARG A 278 -11.62 2.47 -6.81
N ALA A 279 -12.40 3.40 -6.24
CA ALA A 279 -12.89 4.57 -6.97
C ALA A 279 -11.79 5.57 -7.36
N ASP A 280 -10.74 5.73 -6.51
CA ASP A 280 -9.60 6.62 -6.74
C ASP A 280 -8.56 6.04 -7.73
N SER A 281 -8.63 4.75 -8.06
CA SER A 281 -7.70 4.11 -8.98
C SER A 281 -7.81 4.68 -10.39
N THR A 282 -6.68 5.13 -10.95
CA THR A 282 -6.58 5.63 -12.34
C THR A 282 -6.40 4.50 -13.34
N VAL A 283 -5.99 3.32 -12.88
CA VAL A 283 -5.75 2.14 -13.70
C VAL A 283 -6.77 1.06 -13.33
N ARG A 284 -7.58 0.68 -14.29
CA ARG A 284 -8.49 -0.46 -14.21
C ARG A 284 -7.87 -1.62 -14.99
N PHE A 285 -7.44 -2.62 -14.26
CA PHE A 285 -6.91 -3.82 -14.87
C PHE A 285 -8.06 -4.75 -15.26
N ASN A 286 -8.23 -4.97 -16.56
CA ASN A 286 -9.06 -6.01 -17.19
C ASN A 286 -10.42 -6.32 -16.50
N ASP A 287 -11.21 -5.32 -16.15
CA ASP A 287 -12.61 -5.46 -15.67
C ASP A 287 -12.84 -6.62 -14.67
N GLY A 288 -11.89 -6.80 -13.73
CA GLY A 288 -11.95 -7.84 -12.69
C GLY A 288 -11.33 -9.19 -13.10
N ILE A 289 -10.76 -9.32 -14.30
CA ILE A 289 -9.91 -10.45 -14.64
C ILE A 289 -8.54 -10.22 -14.02
N MET A 290 -8.16 -11.09 -13.10
CA MET A 290 -6.85 -11.10 -12.43
C MET A 290 -6.00 -12.20 -13.07
N PRO A 291 -5.19 -11.90 -14.13
CA PRO A 291 -4.41 -12.92 -14.82
C PRO A 291 -3.37 -13.52 -13.90
N ILE A 292 -3.18 -14.83 -13.98
CA ILE A 292 -2.19 -15.55 -13.18
C ILE A 292 -0.80 -15.27 -13.73
N VAL A 293 0.07 -14.71 -12.91
CA VAL A 293 1.46 -14.41 -13.26
C VAL A 293 2.36 -15.56 -12.85
N PHE A 294 3.27 -15.99 -13.73
CA PHE A 294 4.47 -16.73 -13.38
C PHE A 294 5.68 -15.80 -13.44
N ASN A 295 6.53 -15.82 -12.42
CA ASN A 295 7.77 -15.07 -12.36
C ASN A 295 8.94 -16.00 -12.10
N ASP A 296 10.05 -15.79 -12.77
CA ASP A 296 11.19 -16.72 -12.79
C ASP A 296 12.27 -16.42 -11.74
N TYR A 297 12.06 -15.48 -10.79
CA TYR A 297 13.12 -15.05 -9.87
C TYR A 297 13.13 -15.80 -8.53
N MET A 298 12.18 -15.44 -7.63
CA MET A 298 12.15 -15.90 -6.24
C MET A 298 11.93 -17.42 -6.18
N ASP A 299 12.76 -18.11 -5.39
CA ASP A 299 12.69 -19.57 -5.25
C ASP A 299 12.68 -20.33 -6.58
N CYS A 300 13.17 -19.71 -7.67
CA CYS A 300 13.19 -20.21 -9.01
C CYS A 300 14.60 -20.20 -9.61
N ILE A 301 14.93 -19.28 -10.52
CA ILE A 301 16.26 -19.24 -11.15
C ILE A 301 17.13 -18.09 -10.64
N TRP A 302 16.66 -17.27 -9.71
CA TRP A 302 17.42 -16.24 -8.98
C TRP A 302 18.23 -15.31 -9.89
N GLY A 303 17.64 -14.87 -11.01
CA GLY A 303 18.30 -13.97 -11.96
C GLY A 303 19.36 -14.62 -12.87
N ILE A 304 19.39 -15.95 -12.92
CA ILE A 304 20.21 -16.71 -13.89
C ILE A 304 19.41 -16.82 -15.19
N GLN A 305 19.39 -15.73 -15.92
CA GLN A 305 18.59 -15.58 -17.14
C GLN A 305 19.26 -16.32 -18.32
N ASP A 306 19.11 -17.65 -18.35
CA ASP A 306 19.54 -18.52 -19.45
C ASP A 306 18.31 -19.10 -20.18
N PRO A 307 18.18 -18.93 -21.51
CA PRO A 307 17.07 -19.50 -22.27
C PRO A 307 16.82 -21.00 -22.02
N LYS A 308 17.88 -21.77 -21.72
CA LYS A 308 17.77 -23.20 -21.39
C LYS A 308 17.03 -23.47 -20.07
N LEU A 309 17.02 -22.51 -19.16
CA LEU A 309 16.27 -22.56 -17.91
C LEU A 309 14.86 -21.94 -18.09
N ILE A 310 14.76 -20.86 -18.87
CA ILE A 310 13.51 -20.12 -19.06
C ILE A 310 12.50 -20.92 -19.88
N LEU A 311 12.90 -21.51 -21.02
CA LEU A 311 11.94 -22.14 -21.93
C LEU A 311 11.18 -23.33 -21.32
N PRO A 312 11.80 -24.24 -20.53
CA PRO A 312 11.06 -25.27 -19.80
C PRO A 312 10.06 -24.70 -18.76
N LEU A 313 10.41 -23.59 -18.09
CA LEU A 313 9.51 -22.89 -17.17
C LEU A 313 8.32 -22.29 -17.91
N VAL A 314 8.52 -21.68 -19.07
CA VAL A 314 7.44 -21.16 -19.95
C VAL A 314 6.47 -22.27 -20.32
N ASP A 315 6.98 -23.46 -20.71
CA ASP A 315 6.14 -24.61 -21.05
C ASP A 315 5.30 -25.05 -19.86
N LYS A 316 5.90 -25.19 -18.69
CA LYS A 316 5.20 -25.62 -17.47
C LYS A 316 4.23 -24.57 -16.92
N ALA A 317 4.58 -23.30 -16.98
CA ALA A 317 3.69 -22.19 -16.62
C ALA A 317 2.44 -22.18 -17.51
N ALA A 318 2.59 -22.40 -18.82
CA ALA A 318 1.47 -22.53 -19.74
C ALA A 318 0.62 -23.77 -19.46
N GLU A 319 1.26 -24.92 -19.19
CA GLU A 319 0.57 -26.18 -18.89
C GLU A 319 -0.28 -26.11 -17.62
N VAL A 320 0.22 -25.41 -16.59
CA VAL A 320 -0.53 -25.19 -15.34
C VAL A 320 -1.63 -24.14 -15.49
N GLY A 321 -1.57 -23.30 -16.52
CA GLY A 321 -2.60 -22.33 -16.88
C GLY A 321 -2.30 -20.89 -16.46
N CYS A 322 -1.02 -20.52 -16.30
CA CYS A 322 -0.60 -19.12 -16.17
C CYS A 322 -0.96 -18.31 -17.42
N GLU A 323 -1.17 -17.01 -17.24
CA GLU A 323 -1.61 -16.11 -18.30
C GLU A 323 -0.58 -15.01 -18.60
N VAL A 324 0.38 -14.79 -17.68
CA VAL A 324 1.53 -13.90 -17.84
C VAL A 324 2.79 -14.67 -17.46
N PHE A 325 3.88 -14.50 -18.22
CA PHE A 325 5.20 -14.98 -17.83
C PHE A 325 6.16 -13.79 -17.73
N CYS A 326 6.66 -13.50 -16.54
CA CYS A 326 7.54 -12.37 -16.24
C CYS A 326 9.00 -12.84 -16.13
N ILE A 327 9.85 -12.33 -17.03
CA ILE A 327 11.31 -12.43 -16.93
C ILE A 327 11.77 -11.39 -15.90
N ASP A 328 12.26 -11.86 -14.77
CA ASP A 328 12.65 -10.96 -13.67
C ASP A 328 14.11 -10.52 -13.76
N GLY A 329 14.66 -9.91 -12.71
CA GLY A 329 16.00 -9.34 -12.67
C GLY A 329 17.11 -10.26 -13.18
N GLY A 330 18.19 -9.67 -13.67
CA GLY A 330 19.33 -10.42 -14.19
C GLY A 330 19.46 -10.46 -15.72
N TRP A 331 18.41 -10.07 -16.46
CA TRP A 331 18.39 -10.06 -17.93
C TRP A 331 19.19 -8.92 -18.56
N CYS A 332 19.32 -7.78 -17.85
CA CYS A 332 19.85 -6.53 -18.40
C CYS A 332 21.27 -6.21 -17.95
N GLU A 333 21.93 -5.38 -18.75
CA GLU A 333 23.20 -4.70 -18.47
C GLU A 333 23.12 -3.26 -18.97
N ASN A 334 24.18 -2.48 -18.76
CA ASN A 334 24.33 -1.15 -19.32
C ASN A 334 25.04 -1.19 -20.68
N GLU A 335 24.90 -0.10 -21.43
CA GLU A 335 25.49 0.02 -22.78
C GLU A 335 26.99 -0.29 -22.80
N GLY A 336 27.41 -1.08 -23.79
CA GLY A 336 28.78 -1.55 -23.94
C GLY A 336 29.14 -2.75 -23.04
N GLY A 337 28.16 -3.54 -22.60
CA GLY A 337 28.36 -4.76 -21.83
C GLY A 337 28.81 -4.51 -20.38
N LYS A 338 28.48 -3.36 -19.83
CA LYS A 338 28.83 -2.99 -18.45
C LYS A 338 27.79 -3.49 -17.48
N SER A 339 28.23 -4.19 -16.43
CA SER A 339 27.31 -4.62 -15.35
C SER A 339 26.68 -3.44 -14.65
N GLY A 340 25.36 -3.50 -14.38
CA GLY A 340 24.62 -2.52 -13.62
C GLY A 340 23.21 -2.26 -14.11
N LEU A 341 22.56 -1.26 -13.49
CA LEU A 341 21.20 -0.82 -13.76
C LEU A 341 21.21 0.54 -14.50
N GLY A 342 20.17 0.79 -15.26
CA GLY A 342 19.87 2.10 -15.81
C GLY A 342 19.65 2.14 -17.33
N ASP A 343 20.42 1.38 -18.11
CA ASP A 343 20.28 1.44 -19.57
C ASP A 343 19.33 0.37 -20.14
N TRP A 344 19.00 -0.64 -19.36
CA TRP A 344 18.00 -1.67 -19.70
C TRP A 344 18.28 -2.32 -21.07
N VAL A 345 19.54 -2.70 -21.29
CA VAL A 345 20.00 -3.41 -22.47
C VAL A 345 20.12 -4.90 -22.14
N PRO A 346 19.65 -5.81 -23.02
CA PRO A 346 19.82 -7.25 -22.79
C PRO A 346 21.28 -7.65 -22.66
N LYS A 347 21.61 -8.56 -21.75
CA LYS A 347 22.96 -9.10 -21.60
C LYS A 347 23.40 -9.85 -22.85
N ALA A 348 24.45 -9.36 -23.52
CA ALA A 348 25.01 -9.99 -24.73
C ALA A 348 25.44 -11.45 -24.54
N LYS A 349 25.75 -11.84 -23.30
CA LYS A 349 26.11 -13.24 -22.99
C LYS A 349 24.98 -14.24 -23.22
N PHE A 350 23.73 -13.82 -22.97
CA PHE A 350 22.58 -14.71 -23.03
C PHE A 350 21.72 -14.45 -24.26
N TYR A 351 21.48 -13.17 -24.56
CA TYR A 351 20.72 -12.75 -25.73
C TYR A 351 20.96 -11.24 -26.00
N ASP A 352 20.84 -10.87 -27.23
CA ASP A 352 20.69 -9.49 -27.69
C ASP A 352 19.18 -9.14 -27.80
N MET A 353 18.85 -8.01 -28.41
CA MET A 353 17.43 -7.62 -28.59
C MET A 353 16.65 -8.61 -29.43
N ASP A 354 17.27 -9.26 -30.41
CA ASP A 354 16.61 -10.29 -31.24
C ASP A 354 16.33 -11.56 -30.41
N GLY A 355 17.30 -12.01 -29.58
CA GLY A 355 17.12 -13.13 -28.68
C GLY A 355 16.07 -12.89 -27.63
N LEU A 356 16.00 -11.69 -27.05
CA LEU A 356 14.92 -11.30 -26.12
C LEU A 356 13.55 -11.33 -26.79
N LYS A 357 13.50 -10.90 -28.07
CA LYS A 357 12.30 -11.00 -28.89
C LYS A 357 11.86 -12.44 -29.13
N GLU A 358 12.80 -13.33 -29.42
CA GLU A 358 12.48 -14.76 -29.62
C GLU A 358 11.85 -15.37 -28.35
N ILE A 359 12.34 -15.02 -27.15
CA ILE A 359 11.74 -15.46 -25.89
C ILE A 359 10.33 -14.86 -25.72
N ALA A 360 10.15 -13.57 -25.99
CA ALA A 360 8.84 -12.93 -25.93
C ALA A 360 7.85 -13.58 -26.90
N ASP A 361 8.28 -13.89 -28.11
CA ASP A 361 7.45 -14.56 -29.12
C ASP A 361 7.15 -16.02 -28.71
N TYR A 362 8.09 -16.71 -28.05
CA TYR A 362 7.85 -18.04 -27.50
C TYR A 362 6.77 -18.02 -26.39
N ILE A 363 6.86 -17.07 -25.44
CA ILE A 363 5.84 -16.86 -24.40
C ILE A 363 4.46 -16.63 -25.05
N LYS A 364 4.38 -15.76 -26.07
CA LYS A 364 3.13 -15.51 -26.81
C LYS A 364 2.62 -16.78 -27.52
N SER A 365 3.51 -17.61 -28.07
CA SER A 365 3.13 -18.87 -28.72
C SER A 365 2.44 -19.86 -27.77
N LYS A 366 2.64 -19.68 -26.46
CA LYS A 366 1.97 -20.42 -25.38
C LYS A 366 0.72 -19.75 -24.86
N ASN A 367 0.21 -18.70 -25.53
CA ASN A 367 -0.94 -17.89 -25.15
C ASN A 367 -0.77 -17.13 -23.82
N MET A 368 0.46 -16.79 -23.44
CA MET A 368 0.77 -15.95 -22.29
C MET A 368 1.23 -14.56 -22.72
N VAL A 369 1.01 -13.58 -21.87
CA VAL A 369 1.52 -12.20 -22.03
C VAL A 369 2.98 -12.16 -21.58
N PRO A 370 3.93 -11.68 -22.43
CA PRO A 370 5.30 -11.45 -21.98
C PRO A 370 5.41 -10.33 -20.97
N GLY A 371 6.02 -10.62 -19.82
CA GLY A 371 6.37 -9.66 -18.78
C GLY A 371 7.88 -9.52 -18.60
N ILE A 372 8.32 -8.38 -18.08
CA ILE A 372 9.72 -8.09 -17.83
C ILE A 372 9.91 -7.20 -16.60
N TRP A 373 10.94 -7.49 -15.84
CA TRP A 373 11.35 -6.70 -14.68
C TRP A 373 12.15 -5.48 -15.09
N THR A 374 11.89 -4.37 -14.43
CA THR A 374 12.70 -3.14 -14.50
C THR A 374 12.83 -2.50 -13.12
N GLU A 375 13.74 -1.57 -12.96
CA GLU A 375 13.85 -0.66 -11.84
C GLU A 375 14.12 0.73 -12.42
N LEU A 376 13.05 1.33 -13.01
CA LEU A 376 13.18 2.52 -13.87
C LEU A 376 13.77 3.74 -13.16
N GLU A 377 13.68 3.79 -11.83
CA GLU A 377 14.24 4.89 -11.03
C GLU A 377 15.72 4.68 -10.67
N ALA A 378 16.26 3.46 -10.84
CA ALA A 378 17.61 3.13 -10.45
C ALA A 378 18.60 3.19 -11.63
N CYS A 379 19.80 3.67 -11.33
CA CYS A 379 20.93 3.66 -12.26
C CYS A 379 22.24 3.59 -11.50
N ASN A 380 23.30 3.21 -12.16
CA ASN A 380 24.65 3.32 -11.60
C ASN A 380 25.60 4.08 -12.55
N SER A 381 26.79 4.42 -12.08
CA SER A 381 27.74 5.24 -12.83
C SER A 381 28.23 4.62 -14.13
N SER A 382 27.99 3.33 -14.38
CA SER A 382 28.30 2.68 -15.66
C SER A 382 27.23 2.93 -16.72
N ALA A 383 26.02 3.34 -16.35
CA ALA A 383 24.94 3.62 -17.28
C ALA A 383 25.21 4.88 -18.12
N TYR A 384 24.79 4.84 -19.38
CA TYR A 384 24.80 6.04 -20.24
C TYR A 384 23.86 7.11 -19.64
N GLY A 385 22.63 6.72 -19.26
CA GLY A 385 21.66 7.63 -18.68
C GLY A 385 22.14 8.34 -17.41
N TYR A 386 22.97 7.69 -16.58
CA TYR A 386 23.60 8.32 -15.41
C TYR A 386 24.51 9.50 -15.80
N ARG A 387 25.19 9.41 -16.95
CA ARG A 387 26.22 10.35 -17.40
C ARG A 387 25.72 11.29 -18.52
N MET A 388 24.45 11.26 -18.83
CA MET A 388 23.82 11.96 -19.95
C MET A 388 24.03 13.47 -19.83
N ASN A 389 23.80 14.02 -18.64
CA ASN A 389 24.13 15.40 -18.30
C ASN A 389 24.33 15.52 -16.78
N GLU A 390 24.69 16.74 -16.31
CA GLU A 390 25.02 17.00 -14.93
C GLU A 390 23.84 16.74 -13.97
N ASP A 391 22.60 16.83 -14.46
CA ASP A 391 21.37 16.76 -13.67
C ASP A 391 20.58 15.45 -13.91
N SER A 392 21.22 14.44 -14.49
CA SER A 392 20.58 13.15 -14.79
C SER A 392 20.28 12.32 -13.54
N VAL A 393 20.98 12.55 -12.43
CA VAL A 393 20.86 11.78 -11.20
C VAL A 393 20.56 12.65 -10.00
N LEU A 394 19.86 12.07 -9.04
CA LEU A 394 19.57 12.74 -7.77
C LEU A 394 20.88 12.98 -6.99
N LYS A 395 21.02 14.20 -6.49
CA LYS A 395 22.14 14.65 -5.67
C LYS A 395 21.62 15.24 -4.35
N ARG A 396 22.47 15.18 -3.35
CA ARG A 396 22.30 15.91 -2.10
C ARG A 396 23.56 16.70 -1.82
N TYR A 397 23.45 18.04 -1.78
CA TYR A 397 24.59 18.93 -1.61
C TYR A 397 25.71 18.60 -2.61
N ASP A 398 25.36 18.57 -3.90
CA ASP A 398 26.24 18.27 -5.05
C ASP A 398 26.84 16.85 -5.09
N THR A 399 26.44 15.98 -4.17
CA THR A 399 26.91 14.58 -4.14
C THR A 399 25.81 13.64 -4.61
N PRO A 400 26.05 12.75 -5.61
CA PRO A 400 25.10 11.75 -6.02
C PRO A 400 24.64 10.85 -4.87
N ILE A 401 23.32 10.59 -4.79
CA ILE A 401 22.71 9.75 -3.77
C ILE A 401 22.83 8.27 -4.19
N GLY A 402 23.08 7.37 -3.22
CA GLY A 402 22.91 5.94 -3.38
C GLY A 402 24.17 5.13 -3.68
N GLY A 403 25.33 5.75 -3.80
CA GLY A 403 26.60 5.03 -3.99
C GLY A 403 26.63 4.22 -5.31
N TRP A 404 26.73 2.89 -5.24
CA TRP A 404 26.76 2.03 -6.42
C TRP A 404 25.39 1.93 -7.14
N ARG A 405 24.29 2.16 -6.40
CA ARG A 405 22.92 2.26 -6.93
C ARG A 405 22.48 3.72 -6.80
N GLY A 406 22.66 4.52 -7.83
CA GLY A 406 22.15 5.87 -7.93
C GLY A 406 20.68 5.90 -8.33
N PHE A 407 20.11 7.09 -8.39
CA PHE A 407 18.72 7.32 -8.73
C PHE A 407 18.60 8.35 -9.84
N TYR A 408 17.78 8.09 -10.82
CA TYR A 408 17.44 9.05 -11.85
C TYR A 408 16.68 10.23 -11.30
N ASN A 409 16.97 11.39 -11.85
CA ASN A 409 16.27 12.62 -11.59
C ASN A 409 15.10 12.79 -12.57
N PHE A 410 13.89 12.42 -12.13
CA PHE A 410 12.70 12.51 -12.97
C PHE A 410 12.24 13.95 -13.26
N SER A 411 12.69 14.95 -12.52
CA SER A 411 12.42 16.36 -12.86
C SER A 411 13.17 16.79 -14.13
N ASN A 412 14.26 16.08 -14.49
CA ASN A 412 14.95 16.30 -15.75
C ASN A 412 14.16 15.67 -16.93
N PRO A 413 13.68 16.49 -17.90
CA PRO A 413 12.90 15.99 -19.03
C PRO A 413 13.68 15.03 -19.94
N GLU A 414 15.00 15.20 -20.08
CA GLU A 414 15.85 14.31 -20.88
C GLU A 414 15.89 12.89 -20.28
N VAL A 415 15.85 12.77 -18.95
CA VAL A 415 15.77 11.47 -18.26
C VAL A 415 14.44 10.78 -18.56
N ARG A 416 13.32 11.51 -18.49
CA ARG A 416 12.00 10.96 -18.83
C ARG A 416 11.92 10.52 -20.29
N GLU A 417 12.44 11.33 -21.23
CA GLU A 417 12.49 10.97 -22.64
C GLU A 417 13.34 9.71 -22.88
N TYR A 418 14.54 9.66 -22.28
CA TYR A 418 15.42 8.51 -22.35
C TYR A 418 14.76 7.21 -21.86
N LEU A 419 14.16 7.24 -20.67
CA LEU A 419 13.48 6.08 -20.08
C LEU A 419 12.22 5.70 -20.86
N THR A 420 11.46 6.67 -21.39
CA THR A 420 10.34 6.40 -22.29
C THR A 420 10.82 5.60 -23.52
N GLY A 421 11.96 5.96 -24.10
CA GLY A 421 12.55 5.22 -25.23
C GLY A 421 12.94 3.79 -24.86
N LYS A 422 13.40 3.55 -23.61
CA LYS A 422 13.73 2.19 -23.13
C LYS A 422 12.46 1.34 -22.96
N VAL A 423 11.39 1.91 -22.38
CA VAL A 423 10.08 1.23 -22.28
C VAL A 423 9.51 0.97 -23.66
N GLU A 424 9.59 1.93 -24.60
CA GLU A 424 9.14 1.76 -25.97
C GLU A 424 9.86 0.62 -26.71
N ALA A 425 11.16 0.49 -26.51
CA ALA A 425 11.93 -0.63 -27.08
C ALA A 425 11.42 -1.99 -26.57
N LEU A 426 11.18 -2.13 -25.26
CA LEU A 426 10.59 -3.36 -24.68
C LEU A 426 9.16 -3.60 -25.19
N TYR A 427 8.34 -2.56 -25.27
CA TYR A 427 6.98 -2.65 -25.80
C TYR A 427 6.96 -3.12 -27.25
N ASN A 428 7.89 -2.62 -28.09
CA ASN A 428 8.00 -2.98 -29.51
C ASN A 428 8.44 -4.43 -29.75
N ILE A 429 9.22 -5.02 -28.83
CA ILE A 429 9.53 -6.46 -28.86
C ILE A 429 8.32 -7.30 -28.46
N GLY A 430 7.38 -6.74 -27.72
CA GLY A 430 6.13 -7.39 -27.38
C GLY A 430 5.83 -7.57 -25.91
N PHE A 431 6.64 -7.01 -25.02
CA PHE A 431 6.33 -6.98 -23.59
C PHE A 431 5.13 -6.07 -23.32
N ARG A 432 4.22 -6.52 -22.45
CA ARG A 432 3.01 -5.80 -22.07
C ARG A 432 2.85 -5.71 -20.57
N PHE A 433 3.62 -6.47 -19.82
CA PHE A 433 3.65 -6.47 -18.36
C PHE A 433 5.04 -6.02 -17.91
N ILE A 434 5.11 -4.95 -17.12
CA ILE A 434 6.35 -4.46 -16.51
C ILE A 434 6.23 -4.57 -15.00
N LYS A 435 7.08 -5.40 -14.38
CA LYS A 435 7.32 -5.35 -12.94
C LYS A 435 8.35 -4.25 -12.69
N ASN A 436 7.88 -3.09 -12.21
CA ASN A 436 8.77 -1.98 -11.84
C ASN A 436 9.11 -2.05 -10.36
N ASP A 437 10.35 -2.39 -10.09
CA ASP A 437 10.88 -2.54 -8.74
C ASP A 437 11.53 -1.25 -8.22
N TYR A 438 11.78 -1.17 -6.92
CA TYR A 438 12.44 -0.05 -6.27
C TYR A 438 13.17 -0.50 -4.99
N ASN A 439 14.45 -0.90 -5.14
CA ASN A 439 15.18 -1.66 -4.11
C ASN A 439 16.12 -0.81 -3.23
N ALA A 440 15.94 0.49 -3.21
CA ALA A 440 16.69 1.36 -2.30
C ALA A 440 15.93 2.67 -2.03
N SER A 441 16.19 3.30 -0.89
CA SER A 441 15.59 4.57 -0.50
C SER A 441 16.59 5.72 -0.67
N ILE A 442 16.13 6.87 -1.16
CA ILE A 442 16.93 8.09 -1.27
C ILE A 442 17.13 8.81 0.08
N GLY A 443 16.57 8.29 1.17
CA GLY A 443 16.62 8.94 2.49
C GLY A 443 15.80 10.23 2.52
N ILE A 444 16.28 11.25 3.22
CA ILE A 444 15.51 12.50 3.47
C ILE A 444 15.15 13.27 2.19
N GLY A 445 15.86 13.06 1.08
CA GLY A 445 15.55 13.70 -0.20
C GLY A 445 16.77 14.16 -0.99
N ALA A 446 16.54 15.05 -1.94
CA ALA A 446 17.49 15.53 -2.94
C ALA A 446 17.53 17.07 -2.99
N THR A 447 18.65 17.63 -3.43
CA THR A 447 18.87 19.09 -3.58
C THR A 447 19.32 19.45 -4.99
N ASN A 448 18.77 18.80 -6.02
CA ASN A 448 18.95 19.22 -7.40
C ASN A 448 18.24 20.57 -7.64
N ASN A 449 18.42 21.14 -8.80
CA ASN A 449 17.90 22.47 -9.18
C ASN A 449 16.37 22.51 -9.33
N TYR A 450 15.62 22.54 -8.21
CA TYR A 450 14.15 22.63 -8.23
C TYR A 450 13.63 23.77 -7.37
N ASP A 451 12.31 23.95 -7.43
CA ASP A 451 11.56 25.00 -6.75
C ASP A 451 11.50 24.86 -5.22
N GLY A 452 12.18 23.92 -4.62
CA GLY A 452 12.30 23.76 -3.17
C GLY A 452 13.75 23.76 -2.74
N GLU A 453 14.07 24.48 -1.67
CA GLU A 453 15.43 24.57 -1.13
C GLU A 453 15.75 23.43 -0.16
N SER A 454 14.73 22.75 0.39
CA SER A 454 14.93 21.63 1.34
C SER A 454 15.07 20.29 0.61
N PRO A 455 15.89 19.36 1.12
CA PRO A 455 16.00 18.03 0.52
C PRO A 455 14.68 17.28 0.43
N ALA A 456 13.81 17.43 1.44
CA ALA A 456 12.50 16.80 1.47
C ALA A 456 11.57 17.33 0.36
N GLU A 457 11.61 18.62 0.05
CA GLU A 457 10.86 19.17 -1.08
C GLU A 457 11.38 18.63 -2.42
N GLY A 458 12.67 18.56 -2.62
CA GLY A 458 13.26 17.97 -3.81
C GLY A 458 12.84 16.50 -4.02
N ALA A 459 12.67 15.75 -2.93
CA ALA A 459 12.14 14.39 -2.99
C ALA A 459 10.66 14.33 -3.39
N ILE A 460 9.84 15.23 -2.85
CA ILE A 460 8.41 15.35 -3.22
C ILE A 460 8.27 15.67 -4.71
N VAL A 461 9.06 16.64 -5.20
CA VAL A 461 9.05 17.02 -6.61
C VAL A 461 9.46 15.85 -7.50
N ASN A 462 10.54 15.14 -7.17
CA ASN A 462 10.99 13.96 -7.93
C ASN A 462 9.93 12.84 -7.92
N ALA A 463 9.32 12.55 -6.77
CA ALA A 463 8.29 11.53 -6.66
C ALA A 463 7.03 11.89 -7.50
N ASN A 464 6.57 13.13 -7.43
CA ASN A 464 5.42 13.58 -8.22
C ASN A 464 5.72 13.50 -9.71
N THR A 465 6.91 13.90 -10.14
CA THR A 465 7.31 13.82 -11.56
C THR A 465 7.48 12.38 -12.03
N PHE A 466 7.90 11.46 -11.15
CA PHE A 466 7.88 10.02 -11.46
C PHE A 466 6.45 9.51 -11.65
N TYR A 467 5.50 9.92 -10.81
CA TYR A 467 4.10 9.53 -10.99
C TYR A 467 3.50 10.08 -12.30
N ASP A 468 3.80 11.32 -12.66
CA ASP A 468 3.41 11.90 -13.94
C ASP A 468 4.04 11.13 -15.12
N PHE A 469 5.28 10.69 -14.96
CA PHE A 469 5.94 9.83 -15.94
C PHE A 469 5.21 8.47 -16.09
N VAL A 470 4.83 7.84 -15.01
CA VAL A 470 4.04 6.59 -15.05
C VAL A 470 2.71 6.82 -15.75
N ASP A 471 1.99 7.91 -15.44
CA ASP A 471 0.73 8.26 -16.10
C ASP A 471 0.95 8.45 -17.62
N SER A 472 2.04 9.11 -18.05
CA SER A 472 2.40 9.30 -19.45
C SER A 472 2.73 7.99 -20.19
N LEU A 473 3.25 6.97 -19.49
CA LEU A 473 3.48 5.65 -20.08
C LEU A 473 2.15 4.97 -20.45
N TYR A 474 1.13 5.07 -19.61
CA TYR A 474 -0.20 4.52 -19.92
C TYR A 474 -0.88 5.26 -21.08
N GLU A 475 -0.70 6.58 -21.18
CA GLU A 475 -1.22 7.36 -22.31
C GLU A 475 -0.55 6.93 -23.64
N LYS A 476 0.77 6.73 -23.61
CA LYS A 476 1.55 6.33 -24.80
C LYS A 476 1.37 4.84 -25.15
N PHE A 477 1.24 3.98 -24.15
CA PHE A 477 1.18 2.53 -24.24
C PHE A 477 -0.04 1.97 -23.53
N PRO A 478 -1.26 2.08 -24.07
CA PRO A 478 -2.50 1.75 -23.36
C PRO A 478 -2.69 0.27 -23.02
N GLU A 479 -1.93 -0.64 -23.64
CA GLU A 479 -1.93 -2.07 -23.32
C GLU A 479 -0.93 -2.44 -22.20
N LEU A 480 -0.16 -1.45 -21.72
CA LEU A 480 0.86 -1.68 -20.70
C LEU A 480 0.22 -1.95 -19.34
N VAL A 481 0.74 -2.94 -18.66
CA VAL A 481 0.41 -3.27 -17.27
C VAL A 481 1.64 -3.03 -16.42
N ILE A 482 1.52 -2.25 -15.36
CA ILE A 482 2.62 -2.00 -14.43
C ILE A 482 2.29 -2.62 -13.08
N GLU A 483 3.16 -3.53 -12.65
CA GLU A 483 3.27 -4.00 -11.27
C GLU A 483 4.21 -3.07 -10.52
N ASN A 484 3.79 -2.59 -9.35
CA ASN A 484 4.70 -1.94 -8.41
C ASN A 484 5.32 -2.97 -7.46
N CYS A 485 6.63 -2.87 -7.30
CA CYS A 485 7.39 -3.56 -6.28
C CYS A 485 8.33 -2.55 -5.61
N GLY A 486 8.57 -2.68 -4.34
CA GLY A 486 9.56 -1.91 -3.61
C GLY A 486 10.23 -2.82 -2.61
N SER A 487 10.99 -3.83 -3.08
CA SER A 487 11.40 -4.99 -2.29
C SER A 487 10.19 -5.57 -1.53
N GLY A 488 9.16 -6.00 -2.25
CA GLY A 488 7.82 -6.23 -1.70
C GLY A 488 7.02 -4.93 -1.59
N ALA A 489 6.41 -4.66 -0.43
CA ALA A 489 5.54 -3.51 -0.21
C ALA A 489 6.18 -2.39 0.64
N LEU A 490 7.49 -2.14 0.51
CA LEU A 490 8.15 -1.04 1.22
C LEU A 490 7.84 0.34 0.60
N ARG A 491 7.28 0.38 -0.63
CA ARG A 491 6.68 1.56 -1.26
C ARG A 491 5.30 1.19 -1.78
N CYS A 492 4.30 1.33 -0.93
CA CYS A 492 2.92 0.93 -1.18
C CYS A 492 1.94 2.03 -0.70
N ASP A 493 2.31 3.29 -0.91
CA ASP A 493 1.45 4.43 -0.62
C ASP A 493 0.32 4.55 -1.65
N ASN A 494 -0.73 5.32 -1.32
CA ASN A 494 -1.89 5.43 -2.18
C ASN A 494 -1.60 6.12 -3.53
N LYS A 495 -0.59 6.99 -3.62
CA LYS A 495 -0.19 7.59 -4.91
C LYS A 495 0.30 6.54 -5.89
N MET A 496 1.07 5.57 -5.42
CA MET A 496 1.53 4.48 -6.26
C MET A 496 0.42 3.45 -6.51
N LEU A 497 -0.31 3.03 -5.45
CA LEU A 497 -1.40 2.05 -5.55
C LEU A 497 -2.48 2.44 -6.55
N ARG A 498 -2.82 3.72 -6.65
CA ARG A 498 -3.83 4.18 -7.61
C ARG A 498 -3.38 4.05 -9.07
N ARG A 499 -2.06 4.01 -9.33
CA ARG A 499 -1.43 4.00 -10.65
C ARG A 499 -0.92 2.64 -11.11
N CYS A 500 -0.81 1.68 -10.22
CA CYS A 500 -0.36 0.33 -10.60
C CYS A 500 -1.55 -0.64 -10.71
N SER A 501 -1.41 -1.62 -11.60
CA SER A 501 -2.39 -2.68 -11.77
C SER A 501 -2.36 -3.67 -10.62
N LEU A 502 -1.16 -3.96 -10.13
CA LEU A 502 -0.95 -4.78 -8.94
C LEU A 502 0.29 -4.32 -8.16
N GLN A 503 0.33 -4.72 -6.90
CA GLN A 503 1.39 -4.45 -5.93
C GLN A 503 1.96 -5.75 -5.43
N SER A 504 3.27 -5.96 -5.56
CA SER A 504 3.97 -7.04 -4.84
C SER A 504 3.84 -6.85 -3.34
N THR A 505 3.34 -7.85 -2.62
CA THR A 505 3.05 -7.69 -1.17
C THR A 505 4.25 -7.92 -0.30
N SER A 506 5.16 -8.83 -0.67
CA SER A 506 6.36 -9.17 0.09
C SER A 506 7.31 -10.05 -0.69
N ASP A 507 8.60 -10.00 -0.34
CA ASP A 507 9.62 -10.96 -0.76
C ASP A 507 9.78 -12.12 0.26
N GLN A 508 8.76 -12.43 1.06
CA GLN A 508 8.83 -13.47 2.09
C GLN A 508 8.87 -14.87 1.46
N GLU A 509 9.95 -15.61 1.74
CA GLU A 509 10.18 -16.96 1.22
C GLU A 509 9.64 -18.07 2.15
N PHE A 510 9.53 -17.78 3.46
CA PHE A 510 8.95 -18.74 4.40
C PHE A 510 7.42 -18.78 4.28
N TYR A 511 6.91 -19.78 3.58
CA TYR A 511 5.50 -19.89 3.22
C TYR A 511 4.52 -19.77 4.39
N TYR A 512 4.90 -20.23 5.60
CA TYR A 512 4.06 -20.17 6.81
C TYR A 512 3.99 -18.75 7.44
N ASN A 513 4.84 -17.80 7.02
CA ASN A 513 4.76 -16.39 7.40
C ASN A 513 3.86 -15.57 6.47
N ASN A 514 3.70 -15.99 5.22
CA ASN A 514 2.91 -15.27 4.22
C ASN A 514 1.46 -15.00 4.64
N PRO A 515 0.72 -15.89 5.35
CA PRO A 515 -0.63 -15.59 5.80
C PRO A 515 -0.74 -14.31 6.65
N SER A 516 0.23 -14.05 7.53
CA SER A 516 0.23 -12.82 8.36
C SER A 516 0.37 -11.56 7.51
N ILE A 517 1.26 -11.59 6.53
CA ILE A 517 1.51 -10.48 5.60
C ILE A 517 0.29 -10.22 4.73
N VAL A 518 -0.30 -11.28 4.19
CA VAL A 518 -1.50 -11.21 3.34
C VAL A 518 -2.68 -10.64 4.11
N MET A 519 -2.97 -11.18 5.30
CA MET A 519 -4.06 -10.68 6.14
C MET A 519 -3.92 -9.18 6.42
N GLY A 520 -2.70 -8.74 6.73
CA GLY A 520 -2.44 -7.32 6.99
C GLY A 520 -2.52 -6.44 5.75
N SER A 521 -2.03 -6.93 4.61
CA SER A 521 -2.05 -6.20 3.34
C SER A 521 -3.47 -5.96 2.83
N MET A 522 -4.40 -6.91 3.04
CA MET A 522 -5.82 -6.77 2.66
C MET A 522 -6.54 -5.64 3.41
N ALA A 523 -6.00 -5.16 4.51
CA ALA A 523 -6.55 -4.00 5.23
C ALA A 523 -6.07 -2.65 4.70
N VAL A 524 -5.06 -2.62 3.82
CA VAL A 524 -4.49 -1.37 3.28
C VAL A 524 -4.62 -1.24 1.77
N MET A 525 -4.89 -2.32 1.05
CA MET A 525 -5.07 -2.30 -0.41
C MET A 525 -6.21 -3.22 -0.86
N PRO A 526 -6.87 -2.94 -1.98
CA PRO A 526 -7.85 -3.84 -2.57
C PRO A 526 -7.25 -5.23 -2.85
N PRO A 527 -7.94 -6.32 -2.48
CA PRO A 527 -7.44 -7.69 -2.68
C PRO A 527 -6.99 -7.98 -4.11
N GLU A 528 -7.69 -7.44 -5.09
CA GLU A 528 -7.38 -7.58 -6.52
C GLU A 528 -6.10 -6.88 -6.96
N LYS A 529 -5.52 -6.03 -6.12
CA LYS A 529 -4.22 -5.40 -6.35
C LYS A 529 -3.08 -6.08 -5.60
N ALA A 530 -3.37 -6.92 -4.63
CA ALA A 530 -2.37 -7.59 -3.80
C ALA A 530 -1.75 -8.79 -4.53
N GLY A 531 -0.59 -8.60 -5.13
CA GLY A 531 0.22 -9.66 -5.75
C GLY A 531 0.85 -10.55 -4.69
N ILE A 532 0.38 -11.79 -4.57
CA ILE A 532 0.77 -12.71 -3.51
C ILE A 532 1.56 -13.86 -4.10
N TRP A 533 2.81 -13.95 -3.71
CA TRP A 533 3.73 -14.98 -4.16
C TRP A 533 3.37 -16.35 -3.60
N SER A 534 3.46 -17.36 -4.46
CA SER A 534 3.36 -18.77 -4.15
C SER A 534 4.58 -19.50 -4.70
N TYR A 535 5.21 -20.29 -3.87
CA TYR A 535 6.39 -21.11 -4.22
C TYR A 535 6.04 -22.60 -4.08
N PRO A 536 5.18 -23.15 -4.96
CA PRO A 536 4.69 -24.53 -4.81
C PRO A 536 5.78 -25.58 -4.95
N TYR A 537 6.92 -25.23 -5.54
CA TYR A 537 8.13 -26.07 -5.63
C TYR A 537 9.36 -25.15 -5.57
N PRO A 538 9.77 -24.70 -4.37
CA PRO A 538 10.80 -23.69 -4.21
C PRO A 538 12.19 -24.23 -4.51
N ALA A 539 13.04 -23.41 -5.14
CA ALA A 539 14.47 -23.65 -5.24
C ALA A 539 15.20 -22.80 -4.17
N MET A 540 16.03 -23.44 -3.37
CA MET A 540 16.90 -22.71 -2.47
C MET A 540 17.82 -21.75 -3.24
N TYR A 541 18.18 -20.64 -2.61
CA TYR A 541 19.12 -19.69 -3.18
C TYR A 541 20.39 -20.40 -3.67
N PRO A 542 20.79 -20.24 -4.94
CA PRO A 542 21.81 -21.07 -5.59
C PRO A 542 23.26 -20.76 -5.16
N TYR A 543 23.46 -20.14 -4.00
CA TYR A 543 24.77 -19.77 -3.51
C TYR A 543 25.02 -20.37 -2.12
N ALA A 544 26.01 -21.27 -2.03
CA ALA A 544 26.58 -21.72 -0.78
C ALA A 544 28.04 -21.30 -0.72
N ASP A 545 28.48 -20.71 0.40
CA ASP A 545 29.86 -20.23 0.62
C ASP A 545 30.39 -19.30 -0.51
N GLY A 546 29.50 -18.46 -1.07
CA GLY A 546 29.82 -17.55 -2.15
C GLY A 546 30.03 -18.18 -3.52
N LYS A 547 29.65 -19.46 -3.67
CA LYS A 547 29.69 -20.19 -4.95
C LYS A 547 28.30 -20.60 -5.39
N TYR A 548 28.06 -20.52 -6.70
CA TYR A 548 26.86 -21.03 -7.31
C TYR A 548 26.73 -22.55 -7.12
N VAL A 549 25.65 -22.98 -6.50
CA VAL A 549 25.29 -24.39 -6.35
C VAL A 549 24.10 -24.66 -7.29
N PRO A 550 24.25 -25.49 -8.31
CA PRO A 550 23.13 -25.84 -9.18
C PRO A 550 22.00 -26.50 -8.38
N PHE A 551 20.76 -26.11 -8.68
CA PHE A 551 19.58 -26.78 -8.18
C PHE A 551 19.58 -28.28 -8.60
N SER A 552 19.31 -29.18 -7.64
CA SER A 552 19.11 -30.59 -7.88
C SER A 552 17.73 -31.03 -7.36
N PRO A 553 16.85 -31.55 -8.22
CA PRO A 553 15.55 -32.04 -7.77
C PRO A 553 15.65 -33.34 -6.91
N ASP A 554 16.80 -33.99 -6.91
CA ASP A 554 17.06 -35.22 -6.11
C ASP A 554 17.60 -34.92 -4.70
N ASP A 555 17.68 -33.63 -4.30
CA ASP A 555 18.14 -33.22 -2.97
C ASP A 555 17.14 -33.67 -1.89
N GLU A 556 17.63 -34.21 -0.77
CA GLU A 556 16.85 -34.57 0.42
C GLU A 556 15.98 -33.41 0.93
N TYR A 557 16.37 -32.17 0.65
CA TYR A 557 15.57 -30.98 0.93
C TYR A 557 14.14 -31.07 0.37
N TYR A 558 13.95 -31.73 -0.77
CA TYR A 558 12.63 -31.86 -1.41
C TYR A 558 11.80 -33.03 -0.91
N ASP A 559 12.33 -33.87 -0.01
CA ASP A 559 11.55 -34.93 0.62
C ASP A 559 10.32 -34.40 1.36
N ARG A 560 10.39 -33.19 1.89
CA ARG A 560 9.28 -32.46 2.52
C ARG A 560 8.14 -32.15 1.54
N MET A 561 8.41 -32.03 0.26
CA MET A 561 7.39 -31.70 -0.75
C MET A 561 6.53 -32.93 -1.11
N LYS A 562 6.99 -34.16 -0.84
CA LYS A 562 6.34 -35.40 -1.28
C LYS A 562 4.92 -35.59 -0.77
N ASP A 563 4.57 -35.01 0.39
CA ASP A 563 3.21 -35.10 0.93
C ASP A 563 2.23 -34.08 0.34
N GLY A 564 2.71 -33.07 -0.39
CA GLY A 564 1.94 -32.02 -1.06
C GLY A 564 1.41 -30.91 -0.14
N LYS A 565 1.67 -30.97 1.17
CA LYS A 565 1.13 -29.99 2.14
C LYS A 565 1.66 -28.59 1.92
N GLU A 566 2.94 -28.43 1.69
CA GLU A 566 3.57 -27.15 1.43
C GLU A 566 3.05 -26.52 0.13
N THR A 567 2.87 -27.33 -0.92
CA THR A 567 2.24 -26.89 -2.18
C THR A 567 0.83 -26.35 -1.94
N VAL A 568 -0.01 -27.10 -1.22
CA VAL A 568 -1.38 -26.66 -0.88
C VAL A 568 -1.35 -25.37 -0.05
N PHE A 569 -0.50 -25.30 0.97
CA PHE A 569 -0.40 -24.12 1.84
C PHE A 569 -0.03 -22.85 1.07
N ASN A 570 0.98 -22.94 0.19
CA ASN A 570 1.39 -21.86 -0.70
C ASN A 570 0.22 -21.39 -1.59
N MET A 571 -0.46 -22.35 -2.26
CA MET A 571 -1.55 -22.02 -3.17
C MET A 571 -2.75 -21.40 -2.45
N VAL A 572 -3.15 -21.93 -1.27
CA VAL A 572 -4.24 -21.36 -0.45
C VAL A 572 -3.95 -19.89 -0.12
N THR A 573 -2.71 -19.60 0.28
CA THR A 573 -2.32 -18.24 0.64
C THR A 573 -2.38 -17.31 -0.57
N ALA A 574 -1.81 -17.70 -1.70
CA ALA A 574 -1.74 -16.85 -2.88
C ALA A 574 -3.11 -16.62 -3.56
N MET A 575 -4.05 -17.55 -3.46
CA MET A 575 -5.41 -17.40 -4.00
C MET A 575 -6.27 -16.35 -3.26
N THR A 576 -5.80 -15.80 -2.15
CA THR A 576 -6.53 -14.74 -1.43
C THR A 576 -6.44 -13.36 -2.10
N GLY A 577 -5.54 -13.18 -3.05
CA GLY A 577 -5.40 -11.96 -3.83
C GLY A 577 -5.06 -12.24 -5.28
N TYR A 578 -4.14 -11.49 -5.85
CA TYR A 578 -3.65 -11.69 -7.21
C TYR A 578 -2.63 -12.83 -7.21
N LEU A 579 -2.98 -13.96 -7.82
CA LEU A 579 -2.17 -15.18 -7.79
C LEU A 579 -0.86 -15.01 -8.59
N TYR A 580 0.26 -15.12 -7.88
CA TYR A 580 1.60 -14.93 -8.41
C TYR A 580 2.44 -16.18 -8.14
N LEU A 581 2.73 -16.94 -9.18
CA LEU A 581 3.49 -18.19 -9.10
C LEU A 581 4.98 -17.96 -9.35
N SER A 582 5.80 -18.70 -8.65
CA SER A 582 7.22 -18.86 -8.90
C SER A 582 7.68 -20.27 -8.47
N GLY A 583 8.99 -20.52 -8.54
CA GLY A 583 9.57 -21.83 -8.20
C GLY A 583 9.87 -22.70 -9.43
N ARG A 584 10.56 -23.81 -9.18
CA ARG A 584 11.01 -24.75 -10.21
C ARG A 584 9.92 -25.76 -10.56
N ILE A 585 8.77 -25.24 -11.04
CA ILE A 585 7.58 -26.06 -11.32
C ILE A 585 7.80 -27.11 -12.41
N GLU A 586 8.83 -26.96 -13.23
CA GLU A 586 9.24 -27.97 -14.23
C GLU A 586 9.80 -29.26 -13.61
N TYR A 587 10.14 -29.22 -12.33
CA TYR A 587 10.60 -30.39 -11.55
C TYR A 587 9.54 -30.92 -10.58
N CYS A 588 8.35 -30.34 -10.54
CA CYS A 588 7.25 -30.86 -9.74
C CYS A 588 6.97 -32.30 -10.10
N ASP A 589 6.84 -33.19 -9.11
CA ASP A 589 6.27 -34.50 -9.32
C ASP A 589 4.78 -34.41 -9.74
N GLU A 590 4.25 -35.52 -10.26
CA GLU A 590 2.87 -35.56 -10.76
C GLU A 590 1.83 -35.14 -9.73
N LYS A 591 2.02 -35.46 -8.44
CA LYS A 591 1.11 -35.13 -7.35
C LYS A 591 1.10 -33.61 -7.06
N ASN A 592 2.29 -33.03 -6.86
CA ASN A 592 2.41 -31.60 -6.60
C ASN A 592 1.93 -30.77 -7.81
N PHE A 593 2.27 -31.18 -9.03
CA PHE A 593 1.81 -30.53 -10.24
C PHE A 593 0.28 -30.56 -10.37
N ALA A 594 -0.35 -31.69 -10.04
CA ALA A 594 -1.81 -31.83 -10.04
C ALA A 594 -2.46 -30.89 -9.00
N LEU A 595 -1.86 -30.74 -7.80
CA LEU A 595 -2.34 -29.80 -6.78
C LEU A 595 -2.24 -28.33 -7.23
N VAL A 596 -1.14 -27.95 -7.89
CA VAL A 596 -1.00 -26.58 -8.45
C VAL A 596 -2.06 -26.34 -9.52
N LYS A 597 -2.29 -27.30 -10.41
CA LYS A 597 -3.30 -27.19 -11.48
C LYS A 597 -4.72 -27.10 -10.91
N GLU A 598 -5.05 -27.93 -9.92
CA GLU A 598 -6.34 -27.86 -9.21
C GLU A 598 -6.57 -26.47 -8.59
N ALA A 599 -5.53 -25.89 -7.95
CA ALA A 599 -5.60 -24.55 -7.38
C ALA A 599 -5.81 -23.47 -8.45
N VAL A 600 -5.10 -23.55 -9.57
CA VAL A 600 -5.24 -22.61 -10.69
C VAL A 600 -6.65 -22.66 -11.28
N ASP A 601 -7.20 -23.87 -11.47
CA ASP A 601 -8.57 -24.06 -11.97
C ASP A 601 -9.60 -23.54 -10.96
N PHE A 602 -9.39 -23.79 -9.66
CA PHE A 602 -10.22 -23.24 -8.58
C PHE A 602 -10.17 -21.71 -8.58
N TYR A 603 -8.96 -21.11 -8.62
CA TYR A 603 -8.77 -19.67 -8.64
C TYR A 603 -9.46 -18.98 -9.81
N LYS A 604 -9.38 -19.54 -11.02
CA LYS A 604 -10.06 -19.00 -12.21
C LYS A 604 -11.57 -18.88 -12.04
N ASN A 605 -12.17 -19.76 -11.23
CA ASN A 605 -13.61 -19.71 -10.94
C ASN A 605 -13.97 -18.64 -9.90
N ILE A 606 -13.09 -18.40 -8.90
CA ILE A 606 -13.38 -17.51 -7.76
C ILE A 606 -12.86 -16.09 -7.93
N ARG A 607 -11.82 -15.82 -8.76
CA ARG A 607 -11.12 -14.53 -8.85
C ARG A 607 -12.02 -13.33 -9.11
N LYS A 608 -13.11 -13.51 -9.86
CA LYS A 608 -14.13 -12.47 -10.10
C LYS A 608 -14.81 -11.96 -8.83
N TYR A 609 -14.88 -12.77 -7.77
CA TYR A 609 -15.46 -12.37 -6.49
C TYR A 609 -14.44 -11.64 -5.62
N ILE A 610 -13.14 -11.89 -5.82
CA ILE A 610 -12.06 -11.20 -5.10
C ILE A 610 -12.10 -9.70 -5.39
N SER A 611 -12.26 -9.31 -6.66
CA SER A 611 -12.23 -7.91 -7.11
C SER A 611 -13.37 -7.03 -6.57
N VAL A 612 -14.43 -7.63 -6.01
CA VAL A 612 -15.57 -6.92 -5.42
C VAL A 612 -15.72 -7.17 -3.93
N SER A 613 -14.81 -7.94 -3.34
CA SER A 613 -14.86 -8.34 -1.94
C SER A 613 -14.22 -7.33 -0.99
N ARG A 614 -14.52 -7.50 0.29
CA ARG A 614 -13.84 -6.87 1.42
C ARG A 614 -13.33 -7.92 2.40
N PRO A 615 -12.21 -7.70 3.08
CA PRO A 615 -11.68 -8.65 4.04
C PRO A 615 -12.48 -8.66 5.35
N ILE A 616 -12.55 -9.84 5.97
CA ILE A 616 -13.01 -10.05 7.35
C ILE A 616 -12.02 -10.95 8.07
N TYR A 617 -11.87 -10.74 9.37
CA TYR A 617 -10.86 -11.40 10.21
C TYR A 617 -11.52 -12.17 11.37
N PRO A 618 -12.23 -13.27 11.12
CA PRO A 618 -13.08 -13.92 12.13
C PRO A 618 -12.31 -14.53 13.31
N LEU A 619 -11.02 -14.81 13.15
CA LEU A 619 -10.11 -15.25 14.22
C LEU A 619 -9.11 -14.14 14.64
N GLY A 620 -9.36 -12.90 14.22
CA GLY A 620 -8.44 -11.77 14.41
C GLY A 620 -7.23 -11.82 13.48
N MET A 621 -6.39 -10.79 13.56
CA MET A 621 -5.15 -10.72 12.79
C MET A 621 -4.12 -11.72 13.27
N LEU A 622 -3.32 -12.23 12.34
CA LEU A 622 -2.16 -13.07 12.60
C LEU A 622 -0.90 -12.18 12.59
N GLY A 623 -0.05 -12.31 13.60
CA GLY A 623 1.29 -11.70 13.60
C GLY A 623 2.33 -12.63 12.97
N ILE A 624 3.40 -12.04 12.44
CA ILE A 624 4.52 -12.81 11.88
C ILE A 624 5.16 -13.68 12.98
N ASN A 625 5.54 -14.89 12.64
CA ASN A 625 6.08 -15.91 13.55
C ASN A 625 5.12 -16.36 14.67
N GLU A 626 3.83 -16.04 14.60
CA GLU A 626 2.84 -16.61 15.52
C GLU A 626 2.45 -18.02 15.08
N GLU A 627 2.51 -18.97 16.02
CA GLU A 627 2.07 -20.35 15.81
C GLU A 627 0.64 -20.56 16.31
N LYS A 628 -0.33 -20.19 15.50
CA LYS A 628 -1.76 -20.36 15.80
C LYS A 628 -2.55 -20.69 14.53
N THR A 629 -3.83 -21.02 14.69
CA THR A 629 -4.78 -21.09 13.58
C THR A 629 -5.21 -19.68 13.18
N ALA A 630 -5.43 -19.44 11.89
CA ALA A 630 -5.85 -18.18 11.34
C ALA A 630 -6.90 -18.36 10.23
N ALA A 631 -7.70 -17.33 9.99
CA ALA A 631 -8.67 -17.30 8.91
C ALA A 631 -8.81 -15.89 8.33
N LEU A 632 -8.85 -15.81 7.00
CA LEU A 632 -9.18 -14.61 6.25
C LEU A 632 -10.42 -14.92 5.40
N GLY A 633 -11.47 -14.15 5.56
CA GLY A 633 -12.61 -14.17 4.66
C GLY A 633 -12.57 -12.98 3.70
N LEU A 634 -12.90 -13.22 2.43
CA LEU A 634 -13.19 -12.18 1.44
C LEU A 634 -14.67 -12.27 1.12
N ILE A 635 -15.43 -11.28 1.56
CA ILE A 635 -16.89 -11.29 1.47
C ILE A 635 -17.39 -10.31 0.40
N SER A 636 -18.27 -10.78 -0.47
CA SER A 636 -19.07 -10.00 -1.41
C SER A 636 -20.57 -10.21 -1.10
N ASP A 637 -21.47 -9.68 -1.92
CA ASP A 637 -22.92 -9.73 -1.68
C ASP A 637 -23.46 -11.15 -1.56
N ASP A 638 -22.97 -12.08 -2.37
CA ASP A 638 -23.49 -13.45 -2.49
C ASP A 638 -22.44 -14.55 -2.23
N ARG A 639 -21.19 -14.17 -1.91
CA ARG A 639 -20.06 -15.10 -1.73
C ARG A 639 -19.21 -14.73 -0.53
N LEU A 640 -18.74 -15.76 0.14
CA LEU A 640 -17.64 -15.71 1.08
C LEU A 640 -16.55 -16.67 0.61
N LEU A 641 -15.38 -16.13 0.35
CA LEU A 641 -14.15 -16.88 0.06
C LEU A 641 -13.35 -16.93 1.36
N LEU A 642 -13.15 -18.13 1.91
CA LEU A 642 -12.56 -18.32 3.23
C LEU A 642 -11.27 -19.14 3.13
N ALA A 643 -10.14 -18.50 3.42
CA ALA A 643 -8.87 -19.19 3.61
C ALA A 643 -8.67 -19.48 5.10
N VAL A 644 -8.29 -20.72 5.43
CA VAL A 644 -8.04 -21.18 6.81
C VAL A 644 -6.67 -21.85 6.87
N TRP A 645 -5.86 -21.44 7.83
CA TRP A 645 -4.50 -21.96 8.05
C TRP A 645 -4.35 -22.51 9.44
N ASN A 646 -3.69 -23.67 9.54
CA ASN A 646 -3.14 -24.17 10.78
C ASN A 646 -1.61 -24.04 10.76
N ILE A 647 -1.08 -23.02 11.44
CA ILE A 647 0.37 -22.76 11.51
C ILE A 647 1.01 -23.48 12.70
N THR A 648 0.24 -24.22 13.49
CA THR A 648 0.76 -24.97 14.65
C THR A 648 1.47 -26.26 14.21
N GLY A 649 2.25 -26.83 15.12
CA GLY A 649 2.95 -28.10 14.92
C GLY A 649 2.09 -29.36 15.14
N LYS A 650 0.75 -29.26 15.24
CA LYS A 650 -0.16 -30.38 15.54
C LYS A 650 -1.47 -30.27 14.72
N GLU A 651 -2.22 -31.38 14.67
CA GLU A 651 -3.56 -31.39 14.08
C GLU A 651 -4.52 -30.54 14.92
N GLU A 652 -5.36 -29.74 14.26
CA GLU A 652 -6.38 -28.90 14.88
C GLU A 652 -7.72 -29.00 14.15
N THR A 653 -8.80 -28.92 14.91
CA THR A 653 -10.13 -28.69 14.34
C THR A 653 -10.47 -27.23 14.54
N VAL A 654 -10.37 -26.45 13.48
CA VAL A 654 -10.55 -25.00 13.48
C VAL A 654 -12.03 -24.69 13.30
N THR A 655 -12.65 -24.00 14.28
CA THR A 655 -14.01 -23.45 14.16
C THR A 655 -13.92 -21.95 13.90
N VAL A 656 -14.37 -21.52 12.74
CA VAL A 656 -14.36 -20.12 12.29
C VAL A 656 -15.74 -19.52 12.55
N PRO A 657 -15.91 -18.58 13.51
CA PRO A 657 -17.20 -17.94 13.81
C PRO A 657 -17.59 -16.97 12.69
N LEU A 658 -18.78 -17.11 12.14
CA LEU A 658 -19.29 -16.35 10.98
C LEU A 658 -20.78 -16.00 11.12
N SER A 659 -21.33 -15.94 12.36
CA SER A 659 -22.74 -15.66 12.62
C SER A 659 -23.25 -14.35 12.04
N ASP A 660 -22.35 -13.36 11.88
CA ASP A 660 -22.71 -12.05 11.31
C ASP A 660 -22.89 -12.10 9.78
N TYR A 661 -22.47 -13.18 9.13
CA TYR A 661 -22.38 -13.30 7.67
C TYR A 661 -23.16 -14.48 7.11
N LEU A 662 -23.21 -15.62 7.81
CA LEU A 662 -23.90 -16.82 7.35
C LEU A 662 -25.42 -16.73 7.58
N LYS A 663 -26.17 -17.35 6.67
CA LYS A 663 -27.62 -17.55 6.73
C LYS A 663 -27.93 -19.05 6.84
N SER A 664 -29.19 -19.38 7.07
CA SER A 664 -29.64 -20.79 7.14
C SER A 664 -29.43 -21.55 5.83
N GLU A 665 -29.49 -20.85 4.71
CA GLU A 665 -29.31 -21.37 3.36
C GLU A 665 -27.86 -21.39 2.87
N SER A 666 -26.94 -20.77 3.61
CA SER A 666 -25.51 -20.73 3.25
C SER A 666 -24.93 -22.14 3.16
N LYS A 667 -24.16 -22.42 2.12
CA LYS A 667 -23.57 -23.73 1.85
C LYS A 667 -22.20 -23.62 1.22
N ILE A 668 -21.35 -24.61 1.51
CA ILE A 668 -20.09 -24.80 0.82
C ILE A 668 -20.37 -25.12 -0.64
N ASN A 669 -19.79 -24.35 -1.55
CA ASN A 669 -19.87 -24.55 -2.98
C ASN A 669 -18.70 -25.37 -3.53
N ALA A 670 -17.48 -25.03 -3.12
CA ALA A 670 -16.26 -25.71 -3.49
C ALA A 670 -15.19 -25.58 -2.40
N VAL A 671 -14.23 -26.48 -2.41
CA VAL A 671 -13.07 -26.46 -1.49
C VAL A 671 -11.79 -26.78 -2.26
N TYR A 672 -10.68 -26.24 -1.81
CA TYR A 672 -9.34 -26.61 -2.26
C TYR A 672 -8.44 -26.91 -1.04
N PRO A 673 -7.72 -28.04 -1.02
CA PRO A 673 -7.80 -29.15 -1.96
C PRO A 673 -9.16 -29.85 -1.88
N SER A 674 -9.58 -30.50 -2.97
CA SER A 674 -10.93 -31.08 -3.09
C SER A 674 -11.26 -32.17 -2.06
N ASN A 675 -10.26 -32.72 -1.41
CA ASN A 675 -10.38 -33.73 -0.35
C ASN A 675 -10.40 -33.11 1.08
N ALA A 676 -10.47 -31.78 1.24
CA ALA A 676 -10.49 -31.14 2.55
C ALA A 676 -11.79 -31.47 3.31
N GLU A 677 -11.66 -31.78 4.61
CA GLU A 677 -12.79 -32.07 5.52
C GLU A 677 -13.34 -30.77 6.11
N CYS A 678 -14.48 -30.30 5.59
CA CYS A 678 -15.11 -29.07 6.01
C CYS A 678 -16.59 -29.29 6.34
N GLY A 679 -17.08 -28.58 7.36
CA GLY A 679 -18.47 -28.54 7.75
C GLY A 679 -18.97 -27.10 7.91
N ILE A 680 -20.24 -26.85 7.63
CA ILE A 680 -20.87 -25.53 7.78
C ILE A 680 -22.18 -25.66 8.57
N ASN A 681 -22.47 -24.65 9.41
CA ASN A 681 -23.78 -24.43 10.03
C ASN A 681 -24.11 -22.92 9.95
N ALA A 682 -25.26 -22.51 10.47
CA ALA A 682 -25.72 -21.12 10.41
C ALA A 682 -24.81 -20.08 11.12
N SER A 683 -23.83 -20.50 11.90
CA SER A 683 -23.00 -19.61 12.70
C SER A 683 -21.48 -19.80 12.52
N SER A 684 -21.06 -20.89 11.90
CA SER A 684 -19.64 -21.20 11.79
C SER A 684 -19.31 -22.17 10.66
N VAL A 685 -18.04 -22.13 10.25
CA VAL A 685 -17.39 -23.16 9.43
C VAL A 685 -16.40 -23.92 10.29
N THR A 686 -16.39 -25.25 10.18
CA THR A 686 -15.44 -26.12 10.89
C THR A 686 -14.54 -26.80 9.86
N VAL A 687 -13.24 -26.80 10.11
CA VAL A 687 -12.22 -27.39 9.23
C VAL A 687 -11.27 -28.24 10.04
N LYS A 688 -10.97 -29.45 9.59
CA LYS A 688 -9.93 -30.29 10.17
C LYS A 688 -8.64 -30.12 9.37
N LEU A 689 -7.57 -29.67 10.03
CA LEU A 689 -6.26 -29.42 9.42
C LEU A 689 -5.15 -30.09 10.22
N GLY A 690 -4.29 -30.82 9.55
CA GLY A 690 -3.03 -31.30 10.12
C GLY A 690 -2.05 -30.17 10.44
N ALA A 691 -0.90 -30.49 10.99
CA ALA A 691 0.18 -29.54 11.25
C ALA A 691 0.65 -28.88 9.95
N LYS A 692 0.75 -27.52 9.93
CA LYS A 692 1.18 -26.73 8.78
C LYS A 692 0.34 -27.02 7.51
N GLU A 693 -0.96 -27.18 7.67
CA GLU A 693 -1.92 -27.36 6.56
C GLU A 693 -2.84 -26.15 6.42
N ALA A 694 -3.43 -26.02 5.24
CA ALA A 694 -4.36 -24.95 4.89
C ALA A 694 -5.45 -25.44 3.95
N THR A 695 -6.58 -24.72 3.92
CA THR A 695 -7.65 -24.97 2.95
C THR A 695 -8.30 -23.66 2.52
N TYR A 696 -8.85 -23.65 1.32
CA TYR A 696 -9.63 -22.55 0.77
C TYR A 696 -11.05 -23.02 0.49
N ILE A 697 -12.05 -22.24 0.91
CA ILE A 697 -13.46 -22.63 0.86
C ILE A 697 -14.25 -21.53 0.17
N GLU A 698 -15.02 -21.87 -0.85
CA GLU A 698 -16.02 -21.00 -1.45
C GLU A 698 -17.40 -21.31 -0.82
N ILE A 699 -18.07 -20.29 -0.32
CA ILE A 699 -19.38 -20.38 0.35
C ILE A 699 -20.37 -19.48 -0.37
N ASN A 700 -21.53 -20.01 -0.71
CA ASN A 700 -22.71 -19.24 -1.15
C ASN A 700 -23.41 -18.70 0.10
N LEU A 701 -23.66 -17.38 0.15
CA LEU A 701 -24.30 -16.67 1.27
C LEU A 701 -25.83 -16.59 1.12
#